data_385cafc1a2f77a46926af9d617daaa6a
#
_entry.id   385cafc1a2f77a46926af9d617daaa6a
#
_cell.length_a   1.000
_cell.length_b   1.000
_cell.length_c   1.000
_cell.angle_alpha   90.00
_cell.angle_beta   90.00
_cell.angle_gamma   90.00
#
_symmetry.space_group_name_H-M   'P 1'
#
loop_
_entity.id
_entity.type
_entity.pdbx_description
1 polymer ?
#
loop_
_entity_poly.entity_id
_entity_poly.type
_entity_poly.pdbx_seq_one_letter_code
_entity_poly.pdbx_strand_id
1 'polypeptide(L)'
;MLAYPHLLAPLDLGFTTLKNRVLMGSMHTGLEELPDGPQRLAAFYAERAAGGVGLIVTGGIAPNKKGVVYQGASVLNDATQVPHHQIVTDAVHRAGGKIALQILHAGRYSYQKQPVAPSALQAPINPFAPQELSHDEVLQAIADFAHCAQLARLAGYDGVEVMGSEGYLINQFLTARTNQRNDEWGGDFTRRMRFAVEIVRAVRAATGPDFILIYRLSMLDLVEDGSSWDEIELLARAVEQAGATLINTGIGWHEARIPTIATMVPRAGFSWVTRKLMGKVNIPLITTNRINDPSVAEQVLTDGCADMVSMARPFLADAAFVQKAAQDRADEINTCIGCNQACLDQIFDGKLTSCLVNPRACRETEMPVLPTEVPKRLAVVGSGPAGLAFAVTAASRGHQVTLFDAATDIGGQFNIAKQIPGKEEFYETLRYFRRQLVLHGVIQQLNTPVQPEQLADFDEVILACGIRPRLPAIKGIEHPKVLTYLDVLRDKKPVGKRVAIIGAGGIGFDTAEYLSQSGDSSSLDSRAFSQEWGIDQDLAQRGGLSPVGGKVHPSPRQIFLLQRKTSKVGEGLGKTTGWIHRTSLAMRGVRMLNSVSYESIDDEGLHIIRAEQASCLPVDTIIICAGQEPRRELHQPLLEMGKTVHLIGGADIAAELDARRAIDQGTRLALTI
;
A
#
# COMPACT_ATOMS: atom_id res chain seq x y z
N MET A 1 3.83 29.86 -14.57
CA MET A 1 4.40 28.61 -15.12
C MET A 1 3.73 27.47 -14.37
N LEU A 2 3.44 26.35 -15.04
CA LEU A 2 2.93 25.15 -14.34
C LEU A 2 3.98 24.65 -13.34
N ALA A 3 3.56 24.28 -12.14
CA ALA A 3 4.47 23.75 -11.12
C ALA A 3 5.11 22.41 -11.53
N TYR A 4 4.41 21.64 -12.39
CA TYR A 4 4.81 20.28 -12.82
C TYR A 4 4.69 20.17 -14.35
N PRO A 5 5.57 20.84 -15.13
CA PRO A 5 5.41 20.95 -16.58
C PRO A 5 5.59 19.62 -17.32
N HIS A 6 6.46 18.71 -16.86
CA HIS A 6 6.64 17.40 -17.50
C HIS A 6 5.49 16.45 -17.16
N LEU A 7 5.06 16.42 -15.89
CA LEU A 7 3.97 15.56 -15.42
C LEU A 7 2.65 15.90 -16.12
N LEU A 8 2.39 17.19 -16.32
CA LEU A 8 1.14 17.71 -16.90
C LEU A 8 1.19 17.86 -18.43
N ALA A 9 2.33 17.61 -19.05
CA ALA A 9 2.45 17.63 -20.51
C ALA A 9 1.61 16.50 -21.15
N PRO A 10 0.95 16.76 -22.28
CA PRO A 10 0.27 15.70 -23.02
C PRO A 10 1.28 14.70 -23.58
N LEU A 11 0.81 13.49 -23.87
CA LEU A 11 1.56 12.45 -24.57
C LEU A 11 0.79 12.00 -25.81
N ASP A 12 1.37 12.23 -26.98
CA ASP A 12 0.82 11.80 -28.27
C ASP A 12 1.22 10.32 -28.52
N LEU A 13 0.24 9.47 -28.77
CA LEU A 13 0.41 8.07 -29.13
C LEU A 13 0.19 7.82 -30.64
N GLY A 14 0.09 8.89 -31.44
CA GLY A 14 -0.11 8.86 -32.87
C GLY A 14 -1.60 8.84 -33.27
N PHE A 15 -2.37 7.93 -32.74
CA PHE A 15 -3.82 7.80 -33.00
C PHE A 15 -4.69 8.41 -31.88
N THR A 16 -4.12 8.69 -30.74
CA THR A 16 -4.78 9.36 -29.60
C THR A 16 -3.77 10.07 -28.73
N THR A 17 -4.23 11.10 -28.01
CA THR A 17 -3.38 11.85 -27.07
C THR A 17 -3.87 11.65 -25.63
N LEU A 18 -2.95 11.36 -24.72
CA LEU A 18 -3.19 11.41 -23.28
C LEU A 18 -3.01 12.82 -22.80
N LYS A 19 -3.92 13.31 -21.96
CA LYS A 19 -3.94 14.72 -21.49
C LYS A 19 -2.79 15.08 -20.54
N ASN A 20 -2.12 14.11 -19.94
CA ASN A 20 -0.93 14.23 -19.10
C ASN A 20 -0.19 12.89 -19.01
N ARG A 21 0.92 12.87 -18.28
CA ARG A 21 1.83 11.71 -18.17
C ARG A 21 1.57 10.87 -16.92
N VAL A 22 0.33 10.85 -16.45
CA VAL A 22 -0.08 10.10 -15.24
C VAL A 22 -0.99 8.95 -15.63
N LEU A 23 -0.57 7.74 -15.26
CA LEU A 23 -1.36 6.53 -15.35
C LEU A 23 -1.82 6.11 -13.95
N MET A 24 -3.12 5.91 -13.75
CA MET A 24 -3.64 5.22 -12.57
C MET A 24 -3.45 3.72 -12.79
N GLY A 25 -2.50 3.13 -12.08
CA GLY A 25 -2.16 1.72 -12.20
C GLY A 25 -3.25 0.79 -11.66
N SER A 26 -3.25 -0.44 -12.17
CA SER A 26 -4.19 -1.49 -11.81
C SER A 26 -4.25 -1.77 -10.31
N MET A 27 -5.46 -1.90 -9.78
CA MET A 27 -5.75 -2.35 -8.41
C MET A 27 -7.00 -3.21 -8.41
N HIS A 28 -6.91 -4.40 -7.81
CA HIS A 28 -8.10 -5.17 -7.49
C HIS A 28 -8.79 -4.54 -6.27
N THR A 29 -10.07 -4.20 -6.40
CA THR A 29 -10.81 -3.45 -5.39
C THR A 29 -11.76 -4.31 -4.58
N GLY A 30 -12.14 -5.48 -5.12
CA GLY A 30 -13.22 -6.33 -4.61
C GLY A 30 -14.62 -5.83 -5.00
N LEU A 31 -14.71 -4.69 -5.68
CA LEU A 31 -15.97 -4.20 -6.25
C LEU A 31 -16.36 -5.03 -7.48
N GLU A 32 -15.37 -5.59 -8.15
CA GLU A 32 -15.49 -6.38 -9.37
C GLU A 32 -16.44 -7.58 -9.21
N GLU A 33 -16.51 -8.16 -8.01
CA GLU A 33 -17.29 -9.36 -7.69
C GLU A 33 -18.64 -9.07 -7.02
N LEU A 34 -18.98 -7.78 -6.78
CA LEU A 34 -20.25 -7.41 -6.16
C LEU A 34 -21.40 -7.41 -7.17
N PRO A 35 -22.65 -7.69 -6.73
CA PRO A 35 -23.83 -7.59 -7.60
C PRO A 35 -24.04 -6.19 -8.18
N ASP A 36 -23.73 -5.12 -7.43
CA ASP A 36 -23.77 -3.71 -7.84
C ASP A 36 -22.39 -3.18 -8.27
N GLY A 37 -21.46 -4.10 -8.52
CA GLY A 37 -20.07 -3.82 -8.85
C GLY A 37 -19.87 -2.86 -10.02
N PRO A 38 -20.55 -3.03 -11.17
CA PRO A 38 -20.42 -2.13 -12.31
C PRO A 38 -20.75 -0.66 -11.96
N GLN A 39 -21.81 -0.42 -11.19
CA GLN A 39 -22.22 0.93 -10.77
C GLN A 39 -21.21 1.54 -9.78
N ARG A 40 -20.71 0.74 -8.86
CA ARG A 40 -19.70 1.18 -7.88
C ARG A 40 -18.35 1.44 -8.52
N LEU A 41 -17.91 0.58 -9.44
CA LEU A 41 -16.69 0.79 -10.23
C LEU A 41 -16.83 2.02 -11.13
N ALA A 42 -18.01 2.25 -11.72
CA ALA A 42 -18.29 3.45 -12.50
C ALA A 42 -18.11 4.72 -11.65
N ALA A 43 -18.66 4.77 -10.43
CA ALA A 43 -18.47 5.90 -9.51
C ALA A 43 -16.99 6.05 -9.12
N PHE A 44 -16.33 4.95 -8.78
CA PHE A 44 -14.92 4.92 -8.38
C PHE A 44 -14.00 5.48 -9.48
N TYR A 45 -14.10 4.97 -10.72
CA TYR A 45 -13.23 5.40 -11.80
C TYR A 45 -13.60 6.79 -12.34
N ALA A 46 -14.89 7.14 -12.41
CA ALA A 46 -15.34 8.46 -12.85
C ALA A 46 -14.84 9.58 -11.94
N GLU A 47 -14.80 9.39 -10.61
CA GLU A 47 -14.24 10.39 -9.68
C GLU A 47 -12.75 10.65 -9.98
N ARG A 48 -11.96 9.63 -10.30
CA ARG A 48 -10.53 9.75 -10.66
C ARG A 48 -10.33 10.37 -12.05
N ALA A 49 -11.20 10.04 -12.99
CA ALA A 49 -11.21 10.65 -14.32
C ALA A 49 -11.49 12.16 -14.25
N ALA A 50 -12.50 12.55 -13.47
CA ALA A 50 -12.82 13.95 -13.16
C ALA A 50 -11.68 14.65 -12.40
N GLY A 51 -10.97 13.89 -11.54
CA GLY A 51 -9.75 14.32 -10.85
C GLY A 51 -8.52 14.50 -11.75
N GLY A 52 -8.67 14.30 -13.06
CA GLY A 52 -7.70 14.72 -14.08
C GLY A 52 -6.68 13.66 -14.50
N VAL A 53 -6.75 12.41 -14.04
CA VAL A 53 -5.80 11.35 -14.45
C VAL A 53 -5.79 11.14 -15.98
N GLY A 54 -4.59 10.94 -16.55
CA GLY A 54 -4.41 10.82 -18.01
C GLY A 54 -4.94 9.52 -18.60
N LEU A 55 -4.68 8.41 -17.92
CA LEU A 55 -5.14 7.06 -18.30
C LEU A 55 -5.38 6.23 -17.05
N ILE A 56 -6.49 5.49 -17.00
CA ILE A 56 -6.84 4.56 -15.92
C ILE A 56 -6.62 3.13 -16.44
N VAL A 57 -6.06 2.25 -15.58
CA VAL A 57 -6.03 0.80 -15.81
C VAL A 57 -6.87 0.12 -14.72
N THR A 58 -7.81 -0.74 -15.11
CA THR A 58 -8.69 -1.45 -14.17
C THR A 58 -7.94 -2.46 -13.32
N GLY A 59 -8.58 -3.00 -12.31
CA GLY A 59 -8.16 -4.25 -11.67
C GLY A 59 -8.02 -5.38 -12.70
N GLY A 60 -7.21 -6.39 -12.36
CA GLY A 60 -6.95 -7.50 -13.27
C GLY A 60 -8.20 -8.35 -13.51
N ILE A 61 -8.58 -8.51 -14.80
CA ILE A 61 -9.69 -9.32 -15.27
C ILE A 61 -9.13 -10.54 -15.99
N ALA A 62 -9.61 -11.74 -15.63
CA ALA A 62 -9.10 -12.96 -16.27
C ALA A 62 -9.66 -13.14 -17.69
N PRO A 63 -8.84 -13.62 -18.66
CA PRO A 63 -9.29 -13.90 -20.02
C PRO A 63 -10.11 -15.20 -20.13
N ASN A 64 -10.02 -16.06 -19.10
CA ASN A 64 -10.77 -17.31 -19.01
C ASN A 64 -10.89 -17.76 -17.54
N LYS A 65 -11.69 -18.80 -17.28
CA LYS A 65 -11.95 -19.34 -15.93
C LYS A 65 -10.73 -19.97 -15.26
N LYS A 66 -9.72 -20.42 -16.03
CA LYS A 66 -8.47 -20.96 -15.49
C LYS A 66 -7.52 -19.86 -15.02
N GLY A 67 -7.68 -18.63 -15.53
CA GLY A 67 -6.82 -17.50 -15.25
C GLY A 67 -7.17 -16.67 -14.02
N VAL A 68 -8.28 -16.95 -13.34
CA VAL A 68 -8.72 -16.16 -12.18
C VAL A 68 -7.76 -16.24 -11.01
N VAL A 69 -7.64 -15.15 -10.24
CA VAL A 69 -6.79 -15.10 -9.04
C VAL A 69 -7.34 -15.96 -7.90
N TYR A 70 -8.67 -16.08 -7.79
CA TYR A 70 -9.38 -17.00 -6.88
C TYR A 70 -10.72 -17.40 -7.51
N GLN A 71 -11.33 -18.43 -6.99
CA GLN A 71 -12.60 -18.93 -7.51
C GLN A 71 -13.70 -17.87 -7.36
N GLY A 72 -14.32 -17.49 -8.48
CA GLY A 72 -15.37 -16.47 -8.53
C GLY A 72 -14.86 -15.06 -8.84
N ALA A 73 -13.55 -14.85 -8.99
CA ALA A 73 -13.01 -13.58 -9.47
C ALA A 73 -13.45 -13.29 -10.92
N SER A 74 -13.44 -12.01 -11.27
CA SER A 74 -13.97 -11.50 -12.54
C SER A 74 -13.26 -12.03 -13.78
N VAL A 75 -14.07 -12.34 -14.78
CA VAL A 75 -13.65 -12.85 -16.11
C VAL A 75 -14.33 -12.01 -17.18
N LEU A 76 -13.64 -11.77 -18.29
CA LEU A 76 -14.23 -11.20 -19.52
C LEU A 76 -13.93 -12.15 -20.68
N ASN A 77 -14.85 -13.08 -20.94
CA ASN A 77 -14.71 -14.11 -21.98
C ASN A 77 -16.01 -14.42 -22.72
N ASP A 78 -17.06 -13.63 -22.46
CA ASP A 78 -18.36 -13.79 -23.11
C ASP A 78 -19.00 -12.42 -23.39
N ALA A 79 -19.64 -12.27 -24.55
CA ALA A 79 -20.26 -11.02 -24.98
C ALA A 79 -21.39 -10.54 -24.04
N THR A 80 -22.01 -11.43 -23.28
CA THR A 80 -23.05 -11.08 -22.29
C THR A 80 -22.51 -10.25 -21.12
N GLN A 81 -21.19 -10.24 -20.91
CA GLN A 81 -20.52 -9.44 -19.88
C GLN A 81 -20.25 -8.00 -20.33
N VAL A 82 -20.23 -7.74 -21.63
CA VAL A 82 -19.91 -6.42 -22.22
C VAL A 82 -20.77 -5.29 -21.65
N PRO A 83 -22.12 -5.40 -21.49
CA PRO A 83 -22.93 -4.31 -20.94
C PRO A 83 -22.52 -3.88 -19.52
N HIS A 84 -22.03 -4.78 -18.69
CA HIS A 84 -21.54 -4.45 -17.35
C HIS A 84 -20.28 -3.57 -17.40
N HIS A 85 -19.38 -3.85 -18.32
CA HIS A 85 -18.18 -3.06 -18.56
C HIS A 85 -18.50 -1.70 -19.21
N GLN A 86 -19.53 -1.63 -20.07
CA GLN A 86 -19.99 -0.36 -20.68
C GLN A 86 -20.45 0.66 -19.65
N ILE A 87 -21.10 0.22 -18.56
CA ILE A 87 -21.47 1.12 -17.45
C ILE A 87 -20.22 1.87 -16.92
N VAL A 88 -19.10 1.18 -16.80
CA VAL A 88 -17.84 1.73 -16.29
C VAL A 88 -17.19 2.66 -17.31
N THR A 89 -17.02 2.20 -18.55
CA THR A 89 -16.34 2.99 -19.60
C THR A 89 -17.12 4.26 -19.94
N ASP A 90 -18.45 4.19 -20.04
CA ASP A 90 -19.31 5.33 -20.26
C ASP A 90 -19.21 6.39 -19.14
N ALA A 91 -19.12 5.94 -17.89
CA ALA A 91 -18.97 6.86 -16.76
C ALA A 91 -17.62 7.57 -16.79
N VAL A 92 -16.54 6.86 -17.10
CA VAL A 92 -15.20 7.43 -17.22
C VAL A 92 -15.12 8.42 -18.39
N HIS A 93 -15.69 8.08 -19.55
CA HIS A 93 -15.71 8.96 -20.72
C HIS A 93 -16.53 10.23 -20.47
N ARG A 94 -17.71 10.10 -19.83
CA ARG A 94 -18.49 11.30 -19.42
C ARG A 94 -17.73 12.21 -18.47
N ALA A 95 -16.83 11.65 -17.65
CA ALA A 95 -15.94 12.38 -16.76
C ALA A 95 -14.67 12.92 -17.47
N GLY A 96 -14.53 12.74 -18.79
CA GLY A 96 -13.41 13.23 -19.60
C GLY A 96 -12.12 12.41 -19.44
N GLY A 97 -12.22 11.16 -18.99
CA GLY A 97 -11.10 10.23 -18.83
C GLY A 97 -10.94 9.23 -19.96
N LYS A 98 -9.82 8.50 -19.91
CA LYS A 98 -9.56 7.30 -20.73
C LYS A 98 -9.30 6.12 -19.79
N ILE A 99 -9.73 4.91 -20.23
CA ILE A 99 -9.63 3.70 -19.41
C ILE A 99 -9.23 2.49 -20.25
N ALA A 100 -8.26 1.72 -19.73
CA ALA A 100 -7.82 0.44 -20.29
C ALA A 100 -8.14 -0.70 -19.31
N LEU A 101 -8.48 -1.87 -19.84
CA LEU A 101 -8.73 -3.07 -19.05
C LEU A 101 -7.42 -3.85 -18.87
N GLN A 102 -7.04 -4.19 -17.62
CA GLN A 102 -5.93 -5.12 -17.41
C GLN A 102 -6.39 -6.57 -17.63
N ILE A 103 -5.74 -7.27 -18.57
CA ILE A 103 -5.93 -8.70 -18.80
C ILE A 103 -4.88 -9.47 -18.00
N LEU A 104 -5.35 -10.20 -16.98
CA LEU A 104 -4.49 -10.91 -16.04
C LEU A 104 -4.85 -12.39 -16.00
N HIS A 105 -3.88 -13.26 -16.23
CA HIS A 105 -4.00 -14.70 -16.00
C HIS A 105 -3.05 -15.10 -14.86
N ALA A 106 -3.62 -15.54 -13.73
CA ALA A 106 -2.86 -15.75 -12.50
C ALA A 106 -1.82 -16.88 -12.59
N GLY A 107 -2.04 -17.86 -13.47
CA GLY A 107 -1.14 -19.00 -13.60
C GLY A 107 -1.06 -19.79 -12.29
N ARG A 108 0.15 -20.16 -11.87
CA ARG A 108 0.40 -20.90 -10.61
C ARG A 108 0.09 -20.10 -9.35
N TYR A 109 -0.19 -18.80 -9.46
CA TYR A 109 -0.60 -17.95 -8.34
C TYR A 109 -2.12 -17.94 -8.11
N SER A 110 -2.90 -18.64 -8.94
CA SER A 110 -4.34 -18.77 -8.72
C SER A 110 -4.64 -19.57 -7.46
N TYR A 111 -5.49 -19.03 -6.60
CA TYR A 111 -5.98 -19.72 -5.38
C TYR A 111 -7.19 -20.62 -5.65
N GLN A 112 -7.41 -21.02 -6.91
CA GLN A 112 -8.35 -22.10 -7.25
C GLN A 112 -7.69 -23.47 -7.16
N LYS A 113 -8.48 -24.55 -7.02
CA LYS A 113 -7.96 -25.91 -6.75
C LYS A 113 -7.11 -26.50 -7.88
N GLN A 114 -7.27 -26.02 -9.12
CA GLN A 114 -6.57 -26.52 -10.30
C GLN A 114 -5.96 -25.38 -11.10
N PRO A 115 -4.93 -24.70 -10.56
CA PRO A 115 -4.21 -23.68 -11.29
C PRO A 115 -3.46 -24.32 -12.46
N VAL A 116 -3.10 -23.50 -13.46
CA VAL A 116 -2.32 -23.93 -14.62
C VAL A 116 -1.03 -23.12 -14.71
N ALA A 117 0.00 -23.70 -15.32
CA ALA A 117 1.31 -23.04 -15.46
C ALA A 117 2.06 -23.63 -16.67
N PRO A 118 3.20 -23.02 -17.11
CA PRO A 118 4.05 -23.64 -18.12
C PRO A 118 4.62 -24.99 -17.70
N SER A 119 4.87 -25.21 -16.41
CA SER A 119 5.31 -26.49 -15.83
C SER A 119 4.65 -26.71 -14.47
N ALA A 120 4.52 -27.97 -14.04
CA ALA A 120 3.82 -28.37 -12.81
C ALA A 120 4.62 -28.03 -11.52
N LEU A 121 5.05 -26.77 -11.40
CA LEU A 121 5.87 -26.29 -10.27
C LEU A 121 5.06 -25.40 -9.35
N GLN A 122 4.79 -25.89 -8.15
CA GLN A 122 4.03 -25.16 -7.13
C GLN A 122 4.76 -23.90 -6.67
N ALA A 123 4.03 -22.80 -6.54
CA ALA A 123 4.56 -21.58 -5.95
C ALA A 123 4.63 -21.69 -4.42
N PRO A 124 5.69 -21.18 -3.77
CA PRO A 124 5.85 -21.27 -2.32
C PRO A 124 4.76 -20.52 -1.52
N ILE A 125 4.04 -19.61 -2.18
CA ILE A 125 2.95 -18.80 -1.59
C ILE A 125 1.56 -19.36 -1.89
N ASN A 126 1.43 -20.46 -2.63
CA ASN A 126 0.15 -21.04 -3.04
C ASN A 126 0.01 -22.49 -2.52
N PRO A 127 -1.13 -22.87 -1.91
CA PRO A 127 -1.35 -24.22 -1.41
C PRO A 127 -1.57 -25.28 -2.50
N PHE A 128 -1.82 -24.88 -3.75
CA PHE A 128 -2.16 -25.77 -4.84
C PHE A 128 -1.03 -25.88 -5.86
N ALA A 129 -0.69 -27.11 -6.26
CA ALA A 129 0.22 -27.37 -7.37
C ALA A 129 -0.51 -27.15 -8.69
N PRO A 130 0.12 -26.47 -9.67
CA PRO A 130 -0.49 -26.25 -10.98
C PRO A 130 -0.39 -27.48 -11.86
N GLN A 131 -1.31 -27.57 -12.84
CA GLN A 131 -1.19 -28.48 -13.99
C GLN A 131 -0.37 -27.80 -15.07
N GLU A 132 0.48 -28.57 -15.75
CA GLU A 132 1.20 -28.08 -16.92
C GLU A 132 0.23 -27.93 -18.10
N LEU A 133 0.27 -26.77 -18.78
CA LEU A 133 -0.50 -26.53 -20.00
C LEU A 133 0.06 -27.39 -21.15
N SER A 134 -0.81 -28.11 -21.85
CA SER A 134 -0.46 -28.75 -23.13
C SER A 134 -0.19 -27.69 -24.22
N HIS A 135 0.36 -28.10 -25.36
CA HIS A 135 0.57 -27.19 -26.49
C HIS A 135 -0.74 -26.53 -26.93
N ASP A 136 -1.82 -27.32 -27.09
CA ASP A 136 -3.12 -26.80 -27.51
C ASP A 136 -3.75 -25.86 -26.50
N GLU A 137 -3.55 -26.10 -25.19
CA GLU A 137 -3.99 -25.19 -24.12
C GLU A 137 -3.19 -23.88 -24.12
N VAL A 138 -1.90 -23.89 -24.49
CA VAL A 138 -1.11 -22.66 -24.67
C VAL A 138 -1.66 -21.84 -25.84
N LEU A 139 -1.97 -22.48 -26.99
CA LEU A 139 -2.60 -21.81 -28.14
C LEU A 139 -3.98 -21.25 -27.77
N GLN A 140 -4.78 -22.02 -27.02
CA GLN A 140 -6.08 -21.55 -26.54
C GLN A 140 -5.94 -20.35 -25.59
N ALA A 141 -4.96 -20.35 -24.69
CA ALA A 141 -4.72 -19.21 -23.82
C ALA A 141 -4.37 -17.94 -24.60
N ILE A 142 -3.56 -18.04 -25.67
CA ILE A 142 -3.27 -16.91 -26.56
C ILE A 142 -4.57 -16.39 -27.21
N ALA A 143 -5.42 -17.28 -27.69
CA ALA A 143 -6.71 -16.92 -28.27
C ALA A 143 -7.64 -16.27 -27.24
N ASP A 144 -7.65 -16.76 -26.00
CA ASP A 144 -8.46 -16.19 -24.91
C ASP A 144 -8.03 -14.75 -24.57
N PHE A 145 -6.73 -14.44 -24.54
CA PHE A 145 -6.24 -13.06 -24.38
C PHE A 145 -6.71 -12.15 -25.50
N ALA A 146 -6.64 -12.61 -26.76
CA ALA A 146 -7.10 -11.85 -27.92
C ALA A 146 -8.61 -11.61 -27.88
N HIS A 147 -9.39 -12.64 -27.53
CA HIS A 147 -10.85 -12.56 -27.38
C HIS A 147 -11.25 -11.60 -26.26
N CYS A 148 -10.60 -11.68 -25.09
CA CYS A 148 -10.82 -10.75 -23.99
C CYS A 148 -10.57 -9.29 -24.43
N ALA A 149 -9.48 -9.03 -25.15
CA ALA A 149 -9.17 -7.70 -25.67
C ALA A 149 -10.21 -7.20 -26.69
N GLN A 150 -10.74 -8.09 -27.53
CA GLN A 150 -11.82 -7.77 -28.47
C GLN A 150 -13.10 -7.38 -27.71
N LEU A 151 -13.48 -8.14 -26.67
CA LEU A 151 -14.63 -7.83 -25.82
C LEU A 151 -14.42 -6.50 -25.06
N ALA A 152 -13.20 -6.23 -24.58
CA ALA A 152 -12.87 -4.95 -23.95
C ALA A 152 -13.08 -3.77 -24.94
N ARG A 153 -12.65 -3.91 -26.19
CA ARG A 153 -12.90 -2.90 -27.23
C ARG A 153 -14.40 -2.70 -27.48
N LEU A 154 -15.17 -3.78 -27.56
CA LEU A 154 -16.63 -3.71 -27.69
C LEU A 154 -17.31 -3.04 -26.49
N ALA A 155 -16.74 -3.21 -25.30
CA ALA A 155 -17.19 -2.57 -24.07
C ALA A 155 -16.80 -1.08 -23.96
N GLY A 156 -16.10 -0.52 -24.95
CA GLY A 156 -15.74 0.89 -24.99
C GLY A 156 -14.44 1.25 -24.26
N TYR A 157 -13.61 0.28 -23.87
CA TYR A 157 -12.28 0.59 -23.34
C TYR A 157 -11.40 1.25 -24.43
N ASP A 158 -10.57 2.21 -24.04
CA ASP A 158 -9.59 2.88 -24.91
C ASP A 158 -8.37 2.00 -25.19
N GLY A 159 -8.17 0.95 -24.41
CA GLY A 159 -7.06 0.04 -24.53
C GLY A 159 -7.13 -1.16 -23.58
N VAL A 160 -6.07 -1.97 -23.63
CA VAL A 160 -5.83 -3.05 -22.67
C VAL A 160 -4.39 -3.02 -22.17
N GLU A 161 -4.19 -3.49 -20.93
CA GLU A 161 -2.86 -3.80 -20.39
C GLU A 161 -2.72 -5.32 -20.27
N VAL A 162 -1.78 -5.90 -20.99
CA VAL A 162 -1.41 -7.31 -20.90
C VAL A 162 -0.44 -7.50 -19.74
N MET A 163 -0.85 -8.27 -18.71
CA MET A 163 -0.10 -8.47 -17.49
C MET A 163 1.02 -9.50 -17.67
N GLY A 164 2.22 -9.03 -18.04
CA GLY A 164 3.41 -9.84 -18.29
C GLY A 164 4.45 -9.84 -17.17
N SER A 165 4.09 -9.43 -15.94
CA SER A 165 5.04 -9.25 -14.83
C SER A 165 4.57 -9.88 -13.52
N GLU A 166 5.34 -9.68 -12.45
CA GLU A 166 5.04 -9.98 -11.04
C GLU A 166 4.82 -11.48 -10.75
N GLY A 167 5.29 -12.37 -11.67
CA GLY A 167 5.20 -13.81 -11.50
C GLY A 167 3.88 -14.43 -11.96
N TYR A 168 3.02 -13.69 -12.69
CA TYR A 168 1.81 -14.23 -13.29
C TYR A 168 2.11 -15.09 -14.55
N LEU A 169 1.10 -15.68 -15.19
CA LEU A 169 1.28 -16.72 -16.21
C LEU A 169 2.32 -16.38 -17.27
N ILE A 170 2.22 -15.19 -17.89
CA ILE A 170 3.16 -14.78 -18.95
C ILE A 170 4.59 -14.74 -18.39
N ASN A 171 4.78 -14.14 -17.21
CA ASN A 171 6.09 -14.06 -16.56
C ASN A 171 6.62 -15.46 -16.16
N GLN A 172 5.73 -16.41 -15.84
CA GLN A 172 6.11 -17.80 -15.56
C GLN A 172 6.67 -18.50 -16.81
N PHE A 173 6.22 -18.16 -18.01
CA PHE A 173 6.80 -18.68 -19.27
C PHE A 173 8.20 -18.13 -19.52
N LEU A 174 8.50 -16.89 -19.10
CA LEU A 174 9.74 -16.19 -19.41
C LEU A 174 10.97 -16.73 -18.65
N THR A 175 10.80 -17.24 -17.44
CA THR A 175 11.92 -17.65 -16.60
C THR A 175 12.15 -19.16 -16.58
N ALA A 176 13.40 -19.59 -16.63
CA ALA A 176 13.75 -21.01 -16.51
C ALA A 176 13.35 -21.60 -15.14
N ARG A 177 13.26 -20.75 -14.09
CA ARG A 177 12.77 -21.12 -12.76
C ARG A 177 11.40 -21.79 -12.78
N THR A 178 10.51 -21.34 -13.66
CA THR A 178 9.09 -21.77 -13.70
C THR A 178 8.70 -22.43 -15.01
N ASN A 179 9.54 -22.35 -16.05
CA ASN A 179 9.33 -22.96 -17.34
C ASN A 179 10.43 -23.98 -17.64
N GLN A 180 10.13 -25.25 -17.39
CA GLN A 180 11.03 -26.39 -17.64
C GLN A 180 10.59 -27.22 -18.85
N ARG A 181 9.80 -26.62 -19.77
CA ARG A 181 9.33 -27.25 -20.98
C ARG A 181 10.48 -27.50 -21.98
N ASN A 182 10.33 -28.55 -22.78
CA ASN A 182 11.29 -28.92 -23.84
C ASN A 182 10.73 -28.72 -25.24
N ASP A 183 9.50 -28.19 -25.36
CA ASP A 183 8.84 -27.88 -26.63
C ASP A 183 9.14 -26.45 -27.11
N GLU A 184 8.38 -25.96 -28.08
CA GLU A 184 8.54 -24.63 -28.66
C GLU A 184 8.20 -23.47 -27.72
N TRP A 185 7.72 -23.73 -26.50
CA TRP A 185 7.35 -22.76 -25.47
C TRP A 185 8.37 -22.72 -24.32
N GLY A 186 9.43 -23.56 -24.36
CA GLY A 186 10.43 -23.68 -23.30
C GLY A 186 11.85 -23.85 -23.81
N GLY A 187 12.82 -24.01 -22.92
CA GLY A 187 14.24 -24.11 -23.24
C GLY A 187 14.97 -22.77 -23.32
N ASP A 188 15.48 -22.38 -24.48
CA ASP A 188 16.16 -21.07 -24.64
C ASP A 188 15.19 -19.90 -24.51
N PHE A 189 15.73 -18.69 -24.30
CA PHE A 189 14.88 -17.52 -24.04
C PHE A 189 14.00 -17.15 -25.24
N THR A 190 14.46 -17.37 -26.45
CA THR A 190 13.66 -17.08 -27.66
C THR A 190 12.34 -17.88 -27.67
N ARG A 191 12.41 -19.15 -27.25
CA ARG A 191 11.21 -19.98 -27.09
C ARG A 191 10.40 -19.60 -25.86
N ARG A 192 11.06 -19.31 -24.72
CA ARG A 192 10.34 -18.89 -23.51
C ARG A 192 9.58 -17.57 -23.68
N MET A 193 10.11 -16.58 -24.42
CA MET A 193 9.41 -15.32 -24.68
C MET A 193 8.31 -15.44 -25.73
N ARG A 194 8.24 -16.51 -26.49
CA ARG A 194 7.28 -16.70 -27.59
C ARG A 194 5.84 -16.52 -27.13
N PHE A 195 5.47 -17.08 -25.98
CA PHE A 195 4.10 -16.95 -25.43
C PHE A 195 3.70 -15.48 -25.25
N ALA A 196 4.56 -14.66 -24.64
CA ALA A 196 4.33 -13.23 -24.46
C ALA A 196 4.17 -12.49 -25.79
N VAL A 197 5.06 -12.75 -26.74
CA VAL A 197 5.08 -12.09 -28.06
C VAL A 197 3.84 -12.47 -28.87
N GLU A 198 3.45 -13.75 -28.89
CA GLU A 198 2.25 -14.22 -29.61
C GLU A 198 0.96 -13.65 -29.00
N ILE A 199 0.87 -13.49 -27.68
CA ILE A 199 -0.26 -12.81 -27.03
C ILE A 199 -0.36 -11.35 -27.52
N VAL A 200 0.73 -10.58 -27.48
CA VAL A 200 0.72 -9.18 -27.92
C VAL A 200 0.32 -9.09 -29.39
N ARG A 201 0.85 -9.97 -30.25
CA ARG A 201 0.51 -10.02 -31.68
C ARG A 201 -0.97 -10.35 -31.91
N ALA A 202 -1.49 -11.36 -31.21
CA ALA A 202 -2.88 -11.78 -31.31
C ALA A 202 -3.84 -10.69 -30.80
N VAL A 203 -3.52 -10.03 -29.68
CA VAL A 203 -4.29 -8.90 -29.15
C VAL A 203 -4.29 -7.74 -30.15
N ARG A 204 -3.13 -7.38 -30.73
CA ARG A 204 -3.04 -6.32 -31.75
C ARG A 204 -3.88 -6.66 -32.99
N ALA A 205 -3.82 -7.91 -33.47
CA ALA A 205 -4.61 -8.36 -34.59
C ALA A 205 -6.12 -8.28 -34.30
N ALA A 206 -6.55 -8.63 -33.10
CA ALA A 206 -7.96 -8.60 -32.68
C ALA A 206 -8.50 -7.18 -32.44
N THR A 207 -7.64 -6.22 -32.05
CA THR A 207 -8.07 -4.87 -31.68
C THR A 207 -7.77 -3.81 -32.73
N GLY A 208 -6.95 -4.10 -33.75
CA GLY A 208 -6.54 -3.14 -34.78
C GLY A 208 -5.51 -2.11 -34.32
N PRO A 209 -5.06 -1.19 -35.18
CA PRO A 209 -3.96 -0.28 -34.91
C PRO A 209 -4.31 0.84 -33.92
N ASP A 210 -5.55 1.34 -33.94
CA ASP A 210 -6.01 2.52 -33.20
C ASP A 210 -6.58 2.13 -31.82
N PHE A 211 -5.81 1.35 -31.04
CA PHE A 211 -6.20 0.87 -29.73
C PHE A 211 -4.96 0.82 -28.82
N ILE A 212 -5.04 1.37 -27.62
CA ILE A 212 -3.91 1.38 -26.69
C ILE A 212 -3.63 -0.06 -26.25
N LEU A 213 -2.42 -0.55 -26.52
CA LEU A 213 -1.95 -1.84 -26.05
C LEU A 213 -0.73 -1.65 -25.17
N ILE A 214 -0.93 -1.81 -23.87
CA ILE A 214 0.12 -1.73 -22.86
C ILE A 214 0.62 -3.14 -22.59
N TYR A 215 1.94 -3.34 -22.61
CA TYR A 215 2.55 -4.56 -22.06
C TYR A 215 3.20 -4.25 -20.71
N ARG A 216 2.80 -4.95 -19.64
CA ARG A 216 3.43 -4.79 -18.34
C ARG A 216 4.61 -5.73 -18.23
N LEU A 217 5.80 -5.16 -18.30
CA LEU A 217 7.09 -5.87 -18.36
C LEU A 217 7.69 -6.00 -16.97
N SER A 218 8.09 -7.21 -16.56
CA SER A 218 8.88 -7.42 -15.35
C SER A 218 10.31 -6.92 -15.56
N MET A 219 10.66 -5.83 -14.88
CA MET A 219 11.99 -5.22 -14.99
C MET A 219 12.99 -5.80 -13.99
N LEU A 220 12.49 -6.28 -12.86
CA LEU A 220 13.22 -6.97 -11.81
C LEU A 220 12.31 -8.05 -11.24
N ASP A 221 12.67 -9.32 -11.40
CA ASP A 221 11.89 -10.41 -10.82
C ASP A 221 12.11 -10.52 -9.29
N LEU A 222 13.30 -10.17 -8.80
CA LEU A 222 13.76 -10.25 -7.40
C LEU A 222 13.59 -11.65 -6.80
N VAL A 223 13.79 -12.65 -7.64
CA VAL A 223 13.82 -14.07 -7.28
C VAL A 223 15.04 -14.74 -7.92
N GLU A 224 15.51 -15.82 -7.29
CA GLU A 224 16.59 -16.64 -7.86
C GLU A 224 16.19 -17.19 -9.23
N ASP A 225 17.14 -17.26 -10.15
CA ASP A 225 16.95 -17.70 -11.54
C ASP A 225 15.85 -16.92 -12.29
N GLY A 226 15.62 -15.68 -11.91
CA GLY A 226 14.78 -14.74 -12.64
C GLY A 226 15.40 -14.34 -13.98
N SER A 227 14.77 -13.42 -14.70
CA SER A 227 15.23 -12.91 -15.98
C SER A 227 16.55 -12.15 -15.87
N SER A 228 17.43 -12.27 -16.87
CA SER A 228 18.59 -11.39 -17.02
C SER A 228 18.21 -10.07 -17.67
N TRP A 229 19.08 -9.06 -17.56
CA TRP A 229 18.83 -7.78 -18.22
C TRP A 229 18.75 -7.91 -19.75
N ASP A 230 19.62 -8.71 -20.37
CA ASP A 230 19.61 -8.94 -21.81
C ASP A 230 18.29 -9.59 -22.27
N GLU A 231 17.76 -10.53 -21.49
CA GLU A 231 16.46 -11.15 -21.76
C GLU A 231 15.31 -10.12 -21.67
N ILE A 232 15.36 -9.21 -20.69
CA ILE A 232 14.37 -8.14 -20.51
C ILE A 232 14.43 -7.16 -21.68
N GLU A 233 15.61 -6.71 -22.11
CA GLU A 233 15.78 -5.82 -23.25
C GLU A 233 15.29 -6.49 -24.56
N LEU A 234 15.62 -7.76 -24.76
CA LEU A 234 15.19 -8.53 -25.94
C LEU A 234 13.64 -8.64 -25.97
N LEU A 235 13.02 -8.95 -24.84
CA LEU A 235 11.56 -9.04 -24.75
C LEU A 235 10.90 -7.67 -24.99
N ALA A 236 11.45 -6.58 -24.44
CA ALA A 236 10.92 -5.23 -24.66
C ALA A 236 10.86 -4.88 -26.14
N ARG A 237 11.93 -5.16 -26.89
CA ARG A 237 11.98 -4.96 -28.34
C ARG A 237 11.01 -5.87 -29.09
N ALA A 238 10.87 -7.13 -28.65
CA ALA A 238 9.98 -8.09 -29.29
C ALA A 238 8.50 -7.73 -29.12
N VAL A 239 8.09 -7.25 -27.95
CA VAL A 239 6.71 -6.80 -27.71
C VAL A 239 6.39 -5.48 -28.41
N GLU A 240 7.35 -4.55 -28.54
CA GLU A 240 7.24 -3.38 -29.40
C GLU A 240 6.96 -3.79 -30.84
N GLN A 241 7.78 -4.67 -31.40
CA GLN A 241 7.61 -5.18 -32.78
C GLN A 241 6.30 -5.96 -32.97
N ALA A 242 5.80 -6.62 -31.92
CA ALA A 242 4.51 -7.31 -31.94
C ALA A 242 3.31 -6.36 -31.90
N GLY A 243 3.52 -5.06 -31.63
CA GLY A 243 2.50 -4.03 -31.71
C GLY A 243 2.07 -3.43 -30.37
N ALA A 244 2.85 -3.56 -29.30
CA ALA A 244 2.61 -2.80 -28.08
C ALA A 244 2.72 -1.29 -28.34
N THR A 245 1.85 -0.50 -27.72
CA THR A 245 1.85 0.98 -27.80
C THR A 245 2.68 1.60 -26.69
N LEU A 246 2.67 0.98 -25.51
CA LEU A 246 3.32 1.44 -24.28
C LEU A 246 3.90 0.22 -23.54
N ILE A 247 4.99 0.41 -22.82
CA ILE A 247 5.48 -0.55 -21.85
C ILE A 247 5.32 0.06 -20.45
N ASN A 248 4.52 -0.60 -19.61
CA ASN A 248 4.46 -0.33 -18.17
C ASN A 248 5.42 -1.26 -17.45
N THR A 249 6.08 -0.79 -16.40
CA THR A 249 7.08 -1.58 -15.70
C THR A 249 6.50 -2.26 -14.46
N GLY A 250 6.96 -3.47 -14.16
CA GLY A 250 6.62 -4.23 -12.96
C GLY A 250 7.89 -4.57 -12.17
N ILE A 251 7.80 -4.60 -10.85
CA ILE A 251 8.94 -4.83 -9.95
C ILE A 251 8.59 -5.89 -8.91
N GLY A 252 9.34 -6.97 -8.93
CA GLY A 252 9.27 -8.05 -7.95
C GLY A 252 8.10 -9.03 -8.18
N TRP A 253 8.39 -10.30 -8.02
CA TRP A 253 7.35 -11.33 -7.97
C TRP A 253 6.65 -11.32 -6.61
N HIS A 254 5.43 -11.82 -6.54
CA HIS A 254 4.70 -11.93 -5.26
C HIS A 254 5.42 -12.79 -4.22
N GLU A 255 6.24 -13.76 -4.66
CA GLU A 255 7.05 -14.60 -3.77
C GLU A 255 8.41 -13.99 -3.39
N ALA A 256 8.77 -12.83 -3.95
CA ALA A 256 10.03 -12.15 -3.64
C ALA A 256 10.12 -11.78 -2.15
N ARG A 257 11.33 -11.84 -1.61
CA ARG A 257 11.62 -11.51 -0.21
C ARG A 257 12.29 -10.15 -0.05
N ILE A 258 12.07 -9.28 -1.02
CA ILE A 258 12.50 -7.88 -1.03
C ILE A 258 11.24 -7.02 -1.12
N PRO A 259 11.05 -6.03 -0.24
CA PRO A 259 9.89 -5.15 -0.32
C PRO A 259 10.00 -4.23 -1.54
N THR A 260 8.87 -4.02 -2.25
CA THR A 260 8.85 -3.20 -3.47
C THR A 260 7.85 -2.05 -3.42
N ILE A 261 6.86 -2.12 -2.51
CA ILE A 261 5.74 -1.16 -2.46
C ILE A 261 5.40 -0.66 -1.06
N ALA A 262 5.98 -1.24 -0.01
CA ALA A 262 5.69 -0.87 1.38
C ALA A 262 6.35 0.47 1.78
N THR A 263 5.95 1.02 2.92
CA THR A 263 6.38 2.35 3.38
C THR A 263 7.90 2.50 3.54
N MET A 264 8.62 1.41 3.87
CA MET A 264 10.08 1.42 3.99
C MET A 264 10.82 1.45 2.64
N VAL A 265 10.11 1.28 1.53
CA VAL A 265 10.70 1.45 0.19
C VAL A 265 10.79 2.94 -0.13
N PRO A 266 11.93 3.46 -0.58
CA PRO A 266 12.09 4.86 -0.93
C PRO A 266 11.11 5.32 -2.02
N ARG A 267 10.74 6.59 -1.99
CA ARG A 267 9.96 7.19 -3.05
C ARG A 267 10.68 7.05 -4.39
N ALA A 268 9.96 6.62 -5.43
CA ALA A 268 10.50 6.32 -6.75
C ALA A 268 11.71 5.36 -6.74
N GLY A 269 11.83 4.50 -5.71
CA GLY A 269 13.02 3.69 -5.43
C GLY A 269 13.46 2.74 -6.55
N PHE A 270 12.60 2.51 -7.55
CA PHE A 270 12.86 1.63 -8.69
C PHE A 270 12.84 2.36 -10.05
N SER A 271 12.73 3.70 -10.09
CA SER A 271 12.71 4.45 -11.35
C SER A 271 14.00 4.29 -12.16
N TRP A 272 15.12 4.05 -11.49
CA TRP A 272 16.43 3.82 -12.10
C TRP A 272 16.45 2.62 -13.08
N VAL A 273 15.64 1.58 -12.83
CA VAL A 273 15.61 0.41 -13.72
C VAL A 273 14.89 0.72 -15.02
N THR A 274 13.81 1.52 -14.97
CA THR A 274 13.13 1.98 -16.18
C THR A 274 14.05 2.86 -17.01
N ARG A 275 14.84 3.75 -16.35
CA ARG A 275 15.85 4.58 -17.03
C ARG A 275 16.85 3.76 -17.85
N LYS A 276 17.24 2.57 -17.41
CA LYS A 276 18.15 1.70 -18.17
C LYS A 276 17.57 1.19 -19.49
N LEU A 277 16.23 1.13 -19.59
CA LEU A 277 15.52 0.74 -20.81
C LEU A 277 15.23 1.90 -21.75
N MET A 278 15.30 3.16 -21.26
CA MET A 278 15.08 4.37 -22.08
C MET A 278 16.04 4.39 -23.27
N GLY A 279 15.49 4.64 -24.46
CA GLY A 279 16.23 4.63 -25.73
C GLY A 279 16.55 3.24 -26.29
N LYS A 280 16.13 2.15 -25.64
CA LYS A 280 16.30 0.78 -26.16
C LYS A 280 15.10 0.32 -26.98
N VAL A 281 13.96 0.96 -26.79
CA VAL A 281 12.71 0.85 -27.55
C VAL A 281 12.25 2.25 -27.96
N ASN A 282 11.35 2.35 -28.96
CA ASN A 282 10.85 3.63 -29.48
C ASN A 282 9.47 4.00 -28.93
N ILE A 283 8.78 3.07 -28.27
CA ILE A 283 7.50 3.32 -27.60
C ILE A 283 7.70 3.87 -26.18
N PRO A 284 6.77 4.68 -25.67
CA PRO A 284 6.91 5.29 -24.35
C PRO A 284 6.96 4.26 -23.22
N LEU A 285 7.78 4.56 -22.21
CA LEU A 285 7.97 3.75 -21.01
C LEU A 285 7.29 4.40 -19.80
N ILE A 286 6.64 3.59 -18.99
CA ILE A 286 5.95 3.98 -17.76
C ILE A 286 6.68 3.39 -16.57
N THR A 287 7.12 4.23 -15.62
CA THR A 287 7.74 3.75 -14.38
C THR A 287 6.74 3.71 -13.23
N THR A 288 6.98 2.86 -12.25
CA THR A 288 6.06 2.59 -11.13
C THR A 288 6.82 2.43 -9.80
N ASN A 289 6.11 2.12 -8.75
CA ASN A 289 6.52 1.84 -7.38
C ASN A 289 6.92 3.07 -6.56
N ARG A 290 6.13 3.33 -5.52
CA ARG A 290 6.37 4.36 -4.50
C ARG A 290 6.48 5.79 -5.05
N ILE A 291 5.78 6.09 -6.13
CA ILE A 291 5.56 7.46 -6.59
C ILE A 291 4.22 7.91 -5.99
N ASN A 292 4.24 8.88 -5.08
CA ASN A 292 3.07 9.27 -4.29
C ASN A 292 2.96 10.79 -4.05
N ASP A 293 3.80 11.56 -4.72
CA ASP A 293 3.87 13.01 -4.63
C ASP A 293 4.13 13.61 -6.02
N PRO A 294 3.48 14.73 -6.41
CA PRO A 294 3.66 15.30 -7.74
C PRO A 294 5.07 15.82 -7.99
N SER A 295 5.80 16.28 -6.97
CA SER A 295 7.19 16.72 -7.14
C SER A 295 8.13 15.54 -7.42
N VAL A 296 7.89 14.40 -6.78
CA VAL A 296 8.63 13.14 -7.06
C VAL A 296 8.33 12.66 -8.47
N ALA A 297 7.07 12.69 -8.89
CA ALA A 297 6.68 12.31 -10.25
C ALA A 297 7.31 13.23 -11.31
N GLU A 298 7.29 14.53 -11.09
CA GLU A 298 7.94 15.53 -11.95
C GLU A 298 9.44 15.30 -12.05
N GLN A 299 10.11 15.06 -10.90
CA GLN A 299 11.55 14.80 -10.87
C GLN A 299 11.93 13.57 -11.67
N VAL A 300 11.18 12.47 -11.53
CA VAL A 300 11.39 11.22 -12.28
C VAL A 300 11.34 11.45 -13.80
N LEU A 301 10.40 12.27 -14.26
CA LEU A 301 10.27 12.61 -15.69
C LEU A 301 11.36 13.58 -16.14
N THR A 302 11.67 14.60 -15.34
CA THR A 302 12.75 15.56 -15.61
C THR A 302 14.12 14.88 -15.73
N ASP A 303 14.36 13.87 -14.89
CA ASP A 303 15.61 13.07 -14.92
C ASP A 303 15.67 12.10 -16.10
N GLY A 304 14.62 12.04 -16.92
CA GLY A 304 14.54 11.12 -18.06
C GLY A 304 14.49 9.64 -17.64
N CYS A 305 13.92 9.35 -16.48
CA CYS A 305 13.77 7.96 -16.03
C CYS A 305 12.65 7.23 -16.77
N ALA A 306 11.66 7.94 -17.27
CA ALA A 306 10.51 7.39 -18.01
C ALA A 306 9.80 8.49 -18.78
N ASP A 307 8.86 8.12 -19.66
CA ASP A 307 7.96 9.03 -20.36
C ASP A 307 6.67 9.31 -19.59
N MET A 308 6.25 8.38 -18.73
CA MET A 308 5.07 8.47 -17.87
C MET A 308 5.35 7.85 -16.49
N VAL A 309 4.50 8.20 -15.52
CA VAL A 309 4.49 7.60 -14.18
C VAL A 309 3.20 6.84 -13.95
N SER A 310 3.29 5.68 -13.30
CA SER A 310 2.16 4.88 -12.85
C SER A 310 2.03 4.97 -11.33
N MET A 311 0.86 5.37 -10.87
CA MET A 311 0.49 5.46 -9.46
C MET A 311 -0.84 4.72 -9.25
N ALA A 312 -0.88 3.76 -8.34
CA ALA A 312 -2.12 3.05 -8.03
C ALA A 312 -2.73 3.60 -6.72
N ARG A 313 -2.13 3.27 -5.59
CA ARG A 313 -2.63 3.64 -4.25
C ARG A 313 -2.73 5.15 -3.97
N PRO A 314 -1.95 6.04 -4.59
CA PRO A 314 -2.19 7.48 -4.47
C PRO A 314 -3.60 7.89 -4.88
N PHE A 315 -4.21 7.21 -5.87
CA PHE A 315 -5.60 7.44 -6.28
C PHE A 315 -6.66 6.82 -5.36
N LEU A 316 -6.27 5.91 -4.45
CA LEU A 316 -7.11 5.55 -3.32
C LEU A 316 -7.08 6.65 -2.25
N ALA A 317 -5.91 7.19 -1.97
CA ALA A 317 -5.72 8.22 -0.97
C ALA A 317 -6.36 9.56 -1.40
N ASP A 318 -6.22 9.95 -2.68
CA ASP A 318 -6.77 11.20 -3.21
C ASP A 318 -7.16 11.05 -4.70
N ALA A 319 -8.46 11.02 -4.97
CA ALA A 319 -8.99 10.95 -6.33
C ALA A 319 -8.67 12.19 -7.18
N ALA A 320 -8.50 13.36 -6.54
CA ALA A 320 -8.22 14.63 -7.19
C ALA A 320 -6.71 14.96 -7.27
N PHE A 321 -5.84 13.99 -7.10
CA PHE A 321 -4.37 14.15 -7.06
C PHE A 321 -3.85 15.01 -8.22
N VAL A 322 -4.20 14.64 -9.46
CA VAL A 322 -3.70 15.37 -10.66
C VAL A 322 -4.31 16.75 -10.78
N GLN A 323 -5.60 16.89 -10.49
CA GLN A 323 -6.28 18.19 -10.50
C GLN A 323 -5.67 19.17 -9.50
N LYS A 324 -5.39 18.70 -8.27
CA LYS A 324 -4.72 19.52 -7.23
C LYS A 324 -3.31 19.91 -7.67
N ALA A 325 -2.53 18.98 -8.22
CA ALA A 325 -1.21 19.27 -8.78
C ALA A 325 -1.28 20.33 -9.90
N ALA A 326 -2.24 20.22 -10.82
CA ALA A 326 -2.43 21.17 -11.91
C ALA A 326 -2.86 22.57 -11.46
N GLN A 327 -3.50 22.67 -10.29
CA GLN A 327 -4.01 23.91 -9.70
C GLN A 327 -3.06 24.52 -8.64
N ASP A 328 -1.83 24.05 -8.54
CA ASP A 328 -0.84 24.46 -7.53
C ASP A 328 -1.34 24.29 -6.08
N ARG A 329 -2.10 23.20 -5.85
CA ARG A 329 -2.69 22.83 -4.57
C ARG A 329 -2.13 21.49 -4.06
N ALA A 330 -0.85 21.23 -4.31
CA ALA A 330 -0.19 20.00 -3.90
C ALA A 330 -0.19 19.81 -2.37
N ASP A 331 -0.21 20.91 -1.61
CA ASP A 331 -0.35 20.89 -0.15
C ASP A 331 -1.71 20.37 0.36
N GLU A 332 -2.70 20.26 -0.51
CA GLU A 332 -4.02 19.69 -0.22
C GLU A 332 -4.15 18.22 -0.60
N ILE A 333 -3.13 17.61 -1.19
CA ILE A 333 -3.14 16.19 -1.56
C ILE A 333 -3.03 15.32 -0.31
N ASN A 334 -3.97 14.38 -0.17
CA ASN A 334 -3.88 13.32 0.84
C ASN A 334 -2.91 12.23 0.34
N THR A 335 -1.68 12.27 0.82
CA THR A 335 -0.60 11.43 0.30
C THR A 335 -0.74 9.97 0.75
N CYS A 336 -0.62 9.02 -0.19
CA CYS A 336 -0.53 7.60 0.14
C CYS A 336 0.76 7.30 0.92
N ILE A 337 0.63 6.75 2.12
CA ILE A 337 1.75 6.45 3.02
C ILE A 337 2.40 5.07 2.82
N GLY A 338 1.99 4.31 1.82
CA GLY A 338 2.57 3.00 1.51
C GLY A 338 2.32 1.90 2.56
N CYS A 339 1.32 2.06 3.44
CA CYS A 339 1.08 1.18 4.60
C CYS A 339 0.49 -0.19 4.27
N ASN A 340 -0.15 -0.36 3.12
CA ASN A 340 -0.86 -1.56 2.64
C ASN A 340 -2.08 -2.00 3.48
N GLN A 341 -2.38 -1.40 4.62
CA GLN A 341 -3.31 -1.93 5.64
C GLN A 341 -4.77 -1.97 5.20
N ALA A 342 -5.28 -0.90 4.56
CA ALA A 342 -6.68 -0.82 4.14
C ALA A 342 -6.89 -1.17 2.65
N CYS A 343 -5.83 -1.42 1.92
CA CYS A 343 -5.88 -1.87 0.52
C CYS A 343 -5.49 -3.35 0.41
N LEU A 344 -4.20 -3.65 0.27
CA LEU A 344 -3.70 -5.00 0.03
C LEU A 344 -4.09 -6.00 1.14
N ASP A 345 -3.90 -5.64 2.43
CA ASP A 345 -4.24 -6.55 3.53
C ASP A 345 -5.74 -6.90 3.54
N GLN A 346 -6.63 -5.94 3.20
CA GLN A 346 -8.06 -6.21 3.12
C GLN A 346 -8.44 -7.14 1.96
N ILE A 347 -7.86 -6.95 0.79
CA ILE A 347 -8.10 -7.85 -0.35
C ILE A 347 -7.67 -9.28 -0.02
N PHE A 348 -6.52 -9.46 0.63
CA PHE A 348 -6.09 -10.79 1.08
C PHE A 348 -6.94 -11.36 2.24
N ASP A 349 -7.75 -10.53 2.89
CA ASP A 349 -8.79 -10.96 3.85
C ASP A 349 -10.16 -11.20 3.20
N GLY A 350 -10.28 -11.10 1.87
CA GLY A 350 -11.55 -11.20 1.15
C GLY A 350 -12.51 -10.05 1.42
N LYS A 351 -11.99 -8.86 1.75
CA LYS A 351 -12.75 -7.64 2.03
C LYS A 351 -12.54 -6.61 0.92
N LEU A 352 -13.45 -5.65 0.81
CA LEU A 352 -13.28 -4.52 -0.10
C LEU A 352 -12.03 -3.72 0.22
N THR A 353 -11.31 -3.33 -0.81
CA THR A 353 -10.25 -2.33 -0.72
C THR A 353 -10.80 -1.01 -0.16
N SER A 354 -9.97 -0.32 0.58
CA SER A 354 -10.14 1.06 1.01
C SER A 354 -8.77 1.72 1.15
N CYS A 355 -8.69 2.86 1.82
CA CYS A 355 -7.43 3.49 2.15
C CYS A 355 -7.40 3.90 3.62
N LEU A 356 -6.28 3.71 4.32
CA LEU A 356 -6.11 4.09 5.71
C LEU A 356 -6.34 5.60 5.91
N VAL A 357 -5.80 6.43 5.01
CA VAL A 357 -5.92 7.90 5.09
C VAL A 357 -7.19 8.43 4.40
N ASN A 358 -7.93 7.59 3.66
CA ASN A 358 -9.17 7.95 2.98
C ASN A 358 -10.19 6.79 3.02
N PRO A 359 -10.99 6.67 4.06
CA PRO A 359 -11.98 5.59 4.22
C PRO A 359 -13.06 5.57 3.12
N ARG A 360 -13.27 6.68 2.39
CA ARG A 360 -14.22 6.78 1.28
C ARG A 360 -13.78 5.98 0.04
N ALA A 361 -12.48 5.70 -0.10
CA ALA A 361 -11.98 4.94 -1.25
C ALA A 361 -12.72 3.60 -1.39
N CYS A 362 -13.24 3.32 -2.57
CA CYS A 362 -14.12 2.19 -2.92
C CYS A 362 -15.49 2.20 -2.20
N ARG A 363 -15.86 3.34 -1.57
CA ARG A 363 -17.14 3.59 -0.92
C ARG A 363 -17.75 4.93 -1.34
N GLU A 364 -17.47 5.37 -2.54
CA GLU A 364 -17.89 6.65 -3.08
C GLU A 364 -19.42 6.79 -3.06
N THR A 365 -20.15 5.70 -3.30
CA THR A 365 -21.64 5.66 -3.28
C THR A 365 -22.21 5.49 -1.88
N GLU A 366 -21.46 4.95 -0.92
CA GLU A 366 -21.90 4.67 0.46
C GLU A 366 -21.60 5.83 1.42
N MET A 367 -20.55 6.61 1.12
CA MET A 367 -20.03 7.66 1.99
C MET A 367 -19.95 9.01 1.26
N PRO A 368 -21.05 9.54 0.71
CA PRO A 368 -21.04 10.85 0.08
C PRO A 368 -20.81 11.95 1.14
N VAL A 369 -19.94 12.90 0.84
CA VAL A 369 -19.74 14.09 1.70
C VAL A 369 -20.71 15.18 1.22
N LEU A 370 -21.85 15.26 1.89
CA LEU A 370 -22.89 16.24 1.56
C LEU A 370 -22.92 17.37 2.59
N PRO A 371 -23.20 18.61 2.18
CA PRO A 371 -23.43 19.72 3.11
C PRO A 371 -24.54 19.36 4.12
N THR A 372 -24.37 19.80 5.37
CA THR A 372 -25.43 19.63 6.38
C THR A 372 -26.50 20.70 6.21
N GLU A 373 -27.77 20.31 6.43
CA GLU A 373 -28.89 21.27 6.47
C GLU A 373 -28.98 21.98 7.83
N VAL A 374 -28.44 21.38 8.89
CA VAL A 374 -28.50 21.89 10.26
C VAL A 374 -27.05 21.98 10.83
N PRO A 375 -26.35 23.11 10.61
CA PRO A 375 -25.03 23.31 11.18
C PRO A 375 -25.06 23.27 12.71
N LYS A 376 -24.13 22.53 13.31
CA LYS A 376 -23.92 22.41 14.75
C LYS A 376 -22.58 22.99 15.17
N ARG A 377 -22.49 23.44 16.44
CA ARG A 377 -21.23 23.77 17.09
C ARG A 377 -20.69 22.51 17.77
N LEU A 378 -19.60 21.98 17.23
CA LEU A 378 -19.02 20.71 17.64
C LEU A 378 -17.67 20.93 18.35
N ALA A 379 -17.52 20.36 19.54
CA ALA A 379 -16.24 20.30 20.23
C ALA A 379 -15.58 18.94 19.98
N VAL A 380 -14.36 18.94 19.49
CA VAL A 380 -13.53 17.74 19.34
C VAL A 380 -12.39 17.81 20.34
N VAL A 381 -12.29 16.85 21.24
CA VAL A 381 -11.24 16.79 22.27
C VAL A 381 -10.24 15.68 21.92
N GLY A 382 -9.06 16.09 21.48
CA GLY A 382 -7.98 15.23 21.00
C GLY A 382 -7.75 15.38 19.50
N SER A 383 -6.57 15.85 19.13
CA SER A 383 -6.12 16.06 17.74
C SER A 383 -5.29 14.89 17.19
N GLY A 384 -5.55 13.68 17.67
CA GLY A 384 -5.04 12.44 17.08
C GLY A 384 -5.78 12.06 15.80
N PRO A 385 -5.45 10.91 15.16
CA PRO A 385 -6.02 10.51 13.86
C PRO A 385 -7.55 10.53 13.77
N ALA A 386 -8.23 10.05 14.82
CA ALA A 386 -9.70 10.03 14.87
C ALA A 386 -10.30 11.43 14.94
N GLY A 387 -9.78 12.28 15.84
CA GLY A 387 -10.26 13.66 16.00
C GLY A 387 -9.98 14.52 14.78
N LEU A 388 -8.83 14.37 14.13
CA LEU A 388 -8.48 15.08 12.90
C LEU A 388 -9.41 14.69 11.75
N ALA A 389 -9.64 13.39 11.55
CA ALA A 389 -10.54 12.91 10.50
C ALA A 389 -11.97 13.38 10.72
N PHE A 390 -12.45 13.33 11.95
CA PHE A 390 -13.78 13.87 12.31
C PHE A 390 -13.86 15.38 12.05
N ALA A 391 -12.91 16.15 12.59
CA ALA A 391 -12.94 17.62 12.54
C ALA A 391 -12.95 18.13 11.10
N VAL A 392 -12.08 17.59 10.25
CA VAL A 392 -12.00 17.97 8.83
C VAL A 392 -13.29 17.59 8.09
N THR A 393 -13.79 16.36 8.27
CA THR A 393 -14.98 15.88 7.58
C THR A 393 -16.23 16.65 8.02
N ALA A 394 -16.42 16.89 9.33
CA ALA A 394 -17.55 17.65 9.84
C ALA A 394 -17.53 19.12 9.37
N ALA A 395 -16.37 19.77 9.42
CA ALA A 395 -16.20 21.14 8.98
C ALA A 395 -16.43 21.27 7.45
N SER A 396 -15.97 20.31 6.64
CA SER A 396 -16.21 20.28 5.19
C SER A 396 -17.71 20.16 4.83
N ARG A 397 -18.53 19.64 5.75
CA ARG A 397 -20.00 19.57 5.60
C ARG A 397 -20.71 20.83 6.07
N GLY A 398 -20.02 21.79 6.68
CA GLY A 398 -20.57 23.07 7.13
C GLY A 398 -20.84 23.17 8.63
N HIS A 399 -20.41 22.20 9.46
CA HIS A 399 -20.45 22.34 10.91
C HIS A 399 -19.38 23.32 11.41
N GLN A 400 -19.64 24.00 12.54
CA GLN A 400 -18.68 24.84 13.25
C GLN A 400 -17.87 23.98 14.22
N VAL A 401 -16.62 23.70 13.89
CA VAL A 401 -15.79 22.77 14.66
C VAL A 401 -14.69 23.50 15.44
N THR A 402 -14.61 23.24 16.76
CA THR A 402 -13.47 23.62 17.58
C THR A 402 -12.73 22.36 18.03
N LEU A 403 -11.45 22.29 17.71
CA LEU A 403 -10.55 21.18 18.03
C LEU A 403 -9.66 21.57 19.22
N PHE A 404 -9.78 20.83 20.30
CA PHE A 404 -8.97 21.01 21.52
C PHE A 404 -7.92 19.92 21.64
N ASP A 405 -6.71 20.29 22.06
CA ASP A 405 -5.69 19.34 22.47
C ASP A 405 -4.80 19.91 23.58
N ALA A 406 -4.41 19.07 24.53
CA ALA A 406 -3.44 19.42 25.57
C ALA A 406 -2.01 19.55 25.03
N ALA A 407 -1.71 18.96 23.88
CA ALA A 407 -0.43 19.07 23.20
C ALA A 407 -0.29 20.40 22.46
N THR A 408 0.96 20.78 22.20
CA THR A 408 1.30 22.00 21.44
C THR A 408 1.15 21.85 19.93
N ASP A 409 1.01 20.61 19.44
CA ASP A 409 0.88 20.31 18.01
C ASP A 409 -0.14 19.18 17.79
N ILE A 410 -0.77 19.17 16.62
CA ILE A 410 -1.69 18.13 16.19
C ILE A 410 -0.96 16.82 15.91
N GLY A 411 -1.70 15.69 15.91
CA GLY A 411 -1.20 14.41 15.39
C GLY A 411 -1.22 13.26 16.40
N GLY A 412 -1.21 13.53 17.72
CA GLY A 412 -1.25 12.46 18.73
C GLY A 412 -0.21 11.37 18.46
N GLN A 413 -0.64 10.12 18.31
CA GLN A 413 0.25 8.97 18.06
C GLN A 413 1.02 9.06 16.72
N PHE A 414 0.56 9.83 15.73
CA PHE A 414 1.33 10.04 14.49
C PHE A 414 2.65 10.77 14.75
N ASN A 415 2.73 11.63 15.78
CA ASN A 415 3.98 12.28 16.16
C ASN A 415 5.03 11.31 16.70
N ILE A 416 4.60 10.14 17.15
CA ILE A 416 5.47 9.05 17.56
C ILE A 416 5.81 8.17 16.37
N ALA A 417 4.81 7.75 15.62
CA ALA A 417 4.97 6.84 14.48
C ALA A 417 5.87 7.41 13.37
N LYS A 418 5.78 8.69 13.05
CA LYS A 418 6.60 9.35 12.02
C LYS A 418 8.11 9.31 12.28
N GLN A 419 8.54 9.03 13.52
CA GLN A 419 9.94 8.96 13.91
C GLN A 419 10.55 7.57 13.73
N ILE A 420 9.70 6.57 13.46
CA ILE A 420 10.15 5.19 13.25
C ILE A 420 10.75 5.08 11.85
N PRO A 421 11.97 4.55 11.69
CA PRO A 421 12.57 4.34 10.37
C PRO A 421 11.63 3.55 9.45
N GLY A 422 11.40 4.05 8.24
CA GLY A 422 10.46 3.49 7.28
C GLY A 422 9.01 3.95 7.45
N LYS A 423 8.71 4.87 8.39
CA LYS A 423 7.37 5.46 8.60
C LYS A 423 7.33 6.98 8.43
N GLU A 424 8.30 7.55 7.78
CA GLU A 424 8.44 8.99 7.56
C GLU A 424 7.26 9.58 6.78
N GLU A 425 6.55 8.77 6.01
CA GLU A 425 5.34 9.21 5.27
C GLU A 425 4.24 9.79 6.17
N PHE A 426 4.24 9.51 7.46
CA PHE A 426 3.30 10.15 8.41
C PHE A 426 3.51 11.67 8.56
N TYR A 427 4.67 12.21 8.18
CA TYR A 427 4.85 13.66 8.06
C TYR A 427 3.86 14.25 7.04
N GLU A 428 3.63 13.55 5.92
CA GLU A 428 2.67 13.98 4.90
C GLU A 428 1.22 13.91 5.38
N THR A 429 0.86 12.89 6.16
CA THR A 429 -0.46 12.82 6.78
C THR A 429 -0.72 14.02 7.68
N LEU A 430 0.26 14.42 8.50
CA LEU A 430 0.15 15.60 9.35
C LEU A 430 0.14 16.90 8.55
N ARG A 431 0.93 17.03 7.47
CA ARG A 431 0.89 18.16 6.54
C ARG A 431 -0.53 18.32 5.98
N TYR A 432 -1.10 17.23 5.46
CA TYR A 432 -2.45 17.21 4.91
C TYR A 432 -3.48 17.70 5.94
N PHE A 433 -3.51 17.12 7.14
CA PHE A 433 -4.48 17.52 8.15
C PHE A 433 -4.31 18.98 8.59
N ARG A 434 -3.08 19.50 8.76
CA ARG A 434 -2.85 20.92 9.05
C ARG A 434 -3.47 21.82 7.98
N ARG A 435 -3.26 21.48 6.72
CA ARG A 435 -3.82 22.24 5.60
C ARG A 435 -5.35 22.18 5.59
N GLN A 436 -5.93 21.00 5.78
CA GLN A 436 -7.37 20.81 5.76
C GLN A 436 -8.09 21.52 6.93
N LEU A 437 -7.51 21.53 8.13
CA LEU A 437 -8.06 22.27 9.27
C LEU A 437 -8.15 23.78 8.95
N VAL A 438 -7.13 24.34 8.32
CA VAL A 438 -7.12 25.76 7.90
C VAL A 438 -8.14 25.99 6.78
N LEU A 439 -8.14 25.11 5.76
CA LEU A 439 -9.01 25.25 4.58
C LEU A 439 -10.51 25.25 4.97
N HIS A 440 -10.89 24.42 5.94
CA HIS A 440 -12.27 24.30 6.40
C HIS A 440 -12.62 25.17 7.62
N GLY A 441 -11.70 26.04 8.05
CA GLY A 441 -11.96 27.01 9.12
C GLY A 441 -12.14 26.39 10.50
N VAL A 442 -11.50 25.23 10.79
CA VAL A 442 -11.53 24.59 12.12
C VAL A 442 -10.78 25.47 13.11
N ILE A 443 -11.43 25.84 14.20
CA ILE A 443 -10.82 26.59 15.31
C ILE A 443 -9.93 25.64 16.11
N GLN A 444 -8.64 25.92 16.21
CA GLN A 444 -7.70 25.08 16.92
C GLN A 444 -7.32 25.70 18.28
N GLN A 445 -7.58 24.97 19.35
CA GLN A 445 -7.23 25.30 20.73
C GLN A 445 -6.20 24.28 21.24
N LEU A 446 -4.95 24.45 20.78
CA LEU A 446 -3.83 23.61 21.18
C LEU A 446 -3.24 24.12 22.51
N ASN A 447 -2.41 23.28 23.17
CA ASN A 447 -1.87 23.55 24.50
C ASN A 447 -2.96 23.90 25.53
N THR A 448 -4.15 23.28 25.38
CA THR A 448 -5.34 23.59 26.15
C THR A 448 -5.93 22.29 26.72
N PRO A 449 -5.53 21.91 27.94
CA PRO A 449 -6.19 20.82 28.66
C PRO A 449 -7.60 21.27 29.05
N VAL A 450 -8.58 20.75 28.35
CA VAL A 450 -10.00 21.18 28.47
C VAL A 450 -10.65 20.56 29.71
N GLN A 451 -11.51 21.37 30.40
CA GLN A 451 -12.39 20.93 31.48
C GLN A 451 -13.85 20.82 30.96
N PRO A 452 -14.71 19.99 31.59
CA PRO A 452 -16.09 19.80 31.14
C PRO A 452 -16.89 21.09 30.97
N GLU A 453 -16.69 22.07 31.88
CA GLU A 453 -17.43 23.34 31.89
C GLU A 453 -17.15 24.19 30.63
N GLN A 454 -15.95 24.07 30.06
CA GLN A 454 -15.56 24.78 28.84
C GLN A 454 -16.27 24.24 27.58
N LEU A 455 -16.88 23.05 27.70
CA LEU A 455 -17.61 22.39 26.61
C LEU A 455 -19.12 22.59 26.71
N ALA A 456 -19.60 23.36 27.71
CA ALA A 456 -21.01 23.55 27.98
C ALA A 456 -21.78 24.21 26.82
N ASP A 457 -21.15 25.09 26.04
CA ASP A 457 -21.79 25.84 24.96
C ASP A 457 -21.84 25.11 23.62
N PHE A 458 -21.23 23.94 23.50
CA PHE A 458 -21.27 23.15 22.27
C PHE A 458 -22.51 22.27 22.19
N ASP A 459 -23.02 22.05 20.98
CA ASP A 459 -24.19 21.22 20.76
C ASP A 459 -23.90 19.74 20.99
N GLU A 460 -22.74 19.27 20.52
CA GLU A 460 -22.24 17.91 20.75
C GLU A 460 -20.74 17.90 21.01
N VAL A 461 -20.28 16.92 21.78
CA VAL A 461 -18.87 16.75 22.14
C VAL A 461 -18.33 15.42 21.65
N ILE A 462 -17.22 15.45 20.95
CA ILE A 462 -16.53 14.29 20.40
C ILE A 462 -15.23 14.06 21.17
N LEU A 463 -15.18 12.99 21.95
CA LEU A 463 -14.01 12.60 22.72
C LEU A 463 -13.13 11.66 21.88
N ALA A 464 -12.00 12.20 21.41
CA ALA A 464 -10.95 11.52 20.68
C ALA A 464 -9.63 11.52 21.46
N CYS A 465 -9.70 11.47 22.80
CA CYS A 465 -8.59 11.64 23.73
C CYS A 465 -7.52 10.52 23.64
N GLY A 466 -7.79 9.46 22.88
CA GLY A 466 -6.85 8.40 22.63
C GLY A 466 -6.68 7.43 23.78
N ILE A 467 -5.43 7.05 24.04
CA ILE A 467 -5.05 5.94 24.94
C ILE A 467 -3.91 6.35 25.88
N ARG A 468 -3.71 5.52 26.90
CA ARG A 468 -2.50 5.48 27.72
C ARG A 468 -1.88 4.07 27.71
N PRO A 469 -0.55 3.94 27.89
CA PRO A 469 0.09 2.64 28.04
C PRO A 469 -0.49 1.88 29.22
N ARG A 470 -0.76 0.59 29.06
CA ARG A 470 -1.11 -0.31 30.15
C ARG A 470 0.17 -0.86 30.78
N LEU A 471 0.26 -0.79 32.10
CA LEU A 471 1.32 -1.45 32.86
C LEU A 471 0.84 -2.86 33.27
N PRO A 472 1.55 -3.92 32.85
CA PRO A 472 1.22 -5.28 33.28
C PRO A 472 1.59 -5.51 34.74
N ALA A 473 0.88 -6.42 35.42
CA ALA A 473 1.19 -6.83 36.79
C ALA A 473 2.42 -7.76 36.80
N ILE A 474 3.61 -7.17 36.84
CA ILE A 474 4.90 -7.88 36.96
C ILE A 474 5.55 -7.39 38.25
N LYS A 475 6.05 -8.32 39.08
CA LYS A 475 6.76 -7.93 40.32
C LYS A 475 7.99 -7.07 39.96
N GLY A 476 8.13 -5.90 40.58
CA GLY A 476 9.20 -4.96 40.26
C GLY A 476 8.95 -4.09 39.00
N ILE A 477 7.72 -3.95 38.51
CA ILE A 477 7.38 -3.11 37.37
C ILE A 477 7.74 -1.63 37.55
N GLU A 478 7.87 -1.18 38.79
CA GLU A 478 8.26 0.19 39.13
C GLU A 478 9.79 0.39 39.22
N HIS A 479 10.56 -0.65 38.88
CA HIS A 479 12.02 -0.58 38.92
C HIS A 479 12.55 0.51 37.97
N PRO A 480 13.61 1.26 38.33
CA PRO A 480 14.16 2.36 37.49
C PRO A 480 14.59 1.97 36.07
N LYS A 481 14.84 0.67 35.79
CA LYS A 481 15.11 0.15 34.46
C LYS A 481 13.88 0.11 33.55
N VAL A 482 12.68 0.27 34.12
CA VAL A 482 11.42 0.14 33.34
C VAL A 482 11.02 1.48 32.76
N LEU A 483 10.79 1.47 31.46
CA LEU A 483 10.27 2.60 30.67
C LEU A 483 9.03 2.17 29.92
N THR A 484 8.14 3.10 29.63
CA THR A 484 7.11 2.91 28.62
C THR A 484 7.66 3.27 27.23
N TYR A 485 6.98 2.83 26.16
CA TYR A 485 7.34 3.27 24.79
C TYR A 485 7.23 4.80 24.63
N LEU A 486 6.36 5.48 25.40
CA LEU A 486 6.26 6.95 25.39
C LEU A 486 7.50 7.61 25.99
N ASP A 487 8.03 7.07 27.08
CA ASP A 487 9.28 7.56 27.67
C ASP A 487 10.43 7.54 26.65
N VAL A 488 10.47 6.48 25.81
CA VAL A 488 11.54 6.29 24.82
C VAL A 488 11.29 7.11 23.55
N LEU A 489 10.10 7.00 22.96
CA LEU A 489 9.84 7.56 21.64
C LEU A 489 9.39 9.02 21.67
N ARG A 490 8.66 9.44 22.71
CA ARG A 490 8.20 10.81 22.90
C ARG A 490 9.17 11.62 23.73
N ASP A 491 9.48 11.12 24.94
CA ASP A 491 10.21 11.88 25.96
C ASP A 491 11.73 11.72 25.83
N LYS A 492 12.20 10.86 24.90
CA LYS A 492 13.61 10.65 24.56
C LYS A 492 14.48 10.25 25.75
N LYS A 493 13.91 9.54 26.73
CA LYS A 493 14.70 9.04 27.85
C LYS A 493 15.82 8.11 27.38
N PRO A 494 16.99 8.14 28.03
CA PRO A 494 18.11 7.30 27.62
C PRO A 494 17.80 5.82 27.77
N VAL A 495 18.22 5.04 26.78
CA VAL A 495 18.07 3.57 26.72
C VAL A 495 19.45 2.93 26.71
N GLY A 496 19.66 1.94 27.56
CA GLY A 496 20.92 1.20 27.68
C GLY A 496 21.25 0.34 26.45
N LYS A 497 22.34 -0.40 26.55
CA LYS A 497 22.82 -1.25 25.43
C LYS A 497 22.09 -2.60 25.33
N ARG A 498 21.59 -3.14 26.45
CA ARG A 498 20.86 -4.41 26.54
C ARG A 498 19.40 -4.10 26.87
N VAL A 499 18.50 -4.44 25.99
CA VAL A 499 17.09 -4.00 26.06
C VAL A 499 16.15 -5.19 25.95
N ALA A 500 15.17 -5.27 26.85
CA ALA A 500 14.02 -6.15 26.71
C ALA A 500 12.76 -5.32 26.38
N ILE A 501 12.04 -5.71 25.33
CA ILE A 501 10.77 -5.09 24.95
C ILE A 501 9.65 -6.08 25.26
N ILE A 502 8.78 -5.73 26.21
CA ILE A 502 7.64 -6.56 26.61
C ILE A 502 6.41 -6.20 25.78
N GLY A 503 6.03 -7.10 24.90
CA GLY A 503 4.92 -6.94 23.95
C GLY A 503 5.39 -6.79 22.51
N ALA A 504 5.08 -7.77 21.69
CA ALA A 504 5.47 -7.86 20.28
C ALA A 504 4.28 -7.61 19.32
N GLY A 505 3.45 -6.63 19.64
CA GLY A 505 2.49 -6.01 18.73
C GLY A 505 3.16 -4.91 17.89
N GLY A 506 2.38 -4.14 17.15
CA GLY A 506 2.89 -3.06 16.28
C GLY A 506 3.82 -2.10 16.99
N ILE A 507 3.45 -1.61 18.19
CA ILE A 507 4.27 -0.69 18.99
C ILE A 507 5.60 -1.33 19.42
N GLY A 508 5.58 -2.62 19.79
CA GLY A 508 6.81 -3.33 20.16
C GLY A 508 7.77 -3.48 18.99
N PHE A 509 7.25 -3.79 17.81
CA PHE A 509 8.03 -3.82 16.57
C PHE A 509 8.58 -2.43 16.22
N ASP A 510 7.76 -1.40 16.28
CA ASP A 510 8.18 -0.01 16.02
C ASP A 510 9.29 0.44 16.98
N THR A 511 9.15 0.11 18.28
CA THR A 511 10.16 0.42 19.29
C THR A 511 11.48 -0.34 19.00
N ALA A 512 11.38 -1.60 18.60
CA ALA A 512 12.55 -2.40 18.22
C ALA A 512 13.24 -1.84 16.95
N GLU A 513 12.47 -1.45 15.91
CA GLU A 513 13.00 -0.79 14.71
C GLU A 513 13.73 0.51 15.06
N TYR A 514 13.10 1.37 15.89
CA TYR A 514 13.69 2.63 16.33
C TYR A 514 15.02 2.44 17.08
N LEU A 515 15.10 1.43 17.93
CA LEU A 515 16.28 1.19 18.78
C LEU A 515 17.39 0.38 18.10
N SER A 516 17.05 -0.39 17.07
CA SER A 516 18.00 -1.24 16.35
C SER A 516 18.72 -0.53 15.20
N GLN A 517 18.32 0.69 14.86
CA GLN A 517 18.89 1.47 13.78
C GLN A 517 19.67 2.68 14.31
N SER A 518 20.62 3.16 13.52
CA SER A 518 21.40 4.36 13.77
C SER A 518 21.68 5.06 12.44
N GLY A 519 21.68 6.39 12.45
CA GLY A 519 21.81 7.20 11.23
C GLY A 519 20.50 7.36 10.47
N ASP A 520 20.60 7.79 9.21
CA ASP A 520 19.44 8.01 8.35
C ASP A 520 18.78 6.70 7.94
N SER A 521 17.46 6.71 7.79
CA SER A 521 16.69 5.56 7.35
C SER A 521 16.98 5.22 5.88
N SER A 522 17.18 3.94 5.58
CA SER A 522 17.32 3.45 4.20
C SER A 522 16.06 3.70 3.35
N SER A 523 14.90 3.95 3.97
CA SER A 523 13.66 4.35 3.31
C SER A 523 13.73 5.73 2.61
N LEU A 524 14.76 6.52 2.91
CA LEU A 524 14.98 7.85 2.32
C LEU A 524 16.03 7.85 1.20
N ASP A 525 16.74 6.74 0.99
CA ASP A 525 17.80 6.61 0.00
C ASP A 525 17.73 5.30 -0.78
N SER A 526 17.53 5.38 -2.09
CA SER A 526 17.36 4.21 -2.97
C SER A 526 18.60 3.32 -3.04
N ARG A 527 19.80 3.89 -2.91
CA ARG A 527 21.06 3.10 -2.93
C ARG A 527 21.25 2.37 -1.61
N ALA A 528 21.04 3.06 -0.48
CA ALA A 528 21.09 2.46 0.86
C ALA A 528 20.06 1.33 0.99
N PHE A 529 18.84 1.55 0.51
CA PHE A 529 17.78 0.54 0.46
C PHE A 529 18.19 -0.68 -0.37
N SER A 530 18.74 -0.46 -1.57
CA SER A 530 19.19 -1.56 -2.45
C SER A 530 20.31 -2.38 -1.82
N GLN A 531 21.25 -1.73 -1.14
CA GLN A 531 22.32 -2.41 -0.40
C GLN A 531 21.78 -3.21 0.79
N GLU A 532 20.84 -2.61 1.55
CA GLU A 532 20.22 -3.27 2.70
C GLU A 532 19.48 -4.55 2.30
N TRP A 533 18.75 -4.51 1.18
CA TRP A 533 17.93 -5.63 0.74
C TRP A 533 18.58 -6.53 -0.32
N GLY A 534 19.80 -6.24 -0.72
CA GLY A 534 20.56 -7.07 -1.66
C GLY A 534 20.04 -6.98 -3.11
N ILE A 535 19.68 -5.78 -3.56
CA ILE A 535 19.31 -5.52 -4.96
C ILE A 535 20.57 -5.19 -5.76
N ASP A 536 20.77 -5.88 -6.88
CA ASP A 536 21.83 -5.61 -7.84
C ASP A 536 21.45 -4.48 -8.79
N GLN A 537 21.88 -3.25 -8.50
CA GLN A 537 21.60 -2.08 -9.35
C GLN A 537 22.39 -2.08 -10.66
N ASP A 538 23.45 -2.87 -10.77
CA ASP A 538 24.22 -3.02 -12.02
C ASP A 538 23.52 -3.96 -13.00
N LEU A 539 22.56 -4.77 -12.52
CA LEU A 539 21.83 -5.80 -13.29
C LEU A 539 22.75 -6.86 -13.91
N ALA A 540 23.88 -7.12 -13.29
CA ALA A 540 24.82 -8.14 -13.72
C ALA A 540 24.32 -9.56 -13.39
N GLN A 541 23.45 -9.67 -12.38
CA GLN A 541 22.93 -10.95 -11.91
C GLN A 541 21.47 -11.15 -12.35
N ARG A 542 21.11 -12.41 -12.61
CA ARG A 542 19.73 -12.79 -12.93
C ARG A 542 18.77 -12.43 -11.79
N GLY A 543 17.56 -12.01 -12.15
CA GLY A 543 16.54 -11.59 -11.20
C GLY A 543 16.84 -10.28 -10.48
N GLY A 544 17.99 -9.63 -10.69
CA GLY A 544 18.38 -8.40 -10.02
C GLY A 544 18.77 -8.59 -8.56
N LEU A 545 19.21 -9.78 -8.15
CA LEU A 545 19.66 -10.10 -6.79
C LEU A 545 21.18 -9.97 -6.64
N SER A 546 21.62 -9.29 -5.59
CA SER A 546 23.04 -9.21 -5.25
C SER A 546 23.58 -10.60 -4.84
N PRO A 547 24.72 -11.05 -5.39
CA PRO A 547 25.29 -12.35 -5.06
C PRO A 547 25.79 -12.45 -3.62
N VAL A 548 25.99 -11.32 -2.95
CA VAL A 548 26.41 -11.25 -1.53
C VAL A 548 25.25 -11.03 -0.57
N GLY A 549 24.00 -10.99 -1.10
CA GLY A 549 22.80 -10.69 -0.31
C GLY A 549 22.74 -9.26 0.22
N GLY A 550 21.82 -9.01 1.14
CA GLY A 550 21.65 -7.71 1.78
C GLY A 550 22.69 -7.44 2.87
N LYS A 551 23.02 -6.16 3.05
CA LYS A 551 23.95 -5.69 4.09
C LYS A 551 23.25 -4.65 4.97
N VAL A 552 23.07 -4.98 6.25
CA VAL A 552 22.54 -4.05 7.25
C VAL A 552 23.64 -3.59 8.19
N HIS A 553 23.52 -2.37 8.70
CA HIS A 553 24.31 -1.95 9.83
C HIS A 553 23.87 -2.73 11.07
N PRO A 554 24.84 -3.29 11.85
CA PRO A 554 24.50 -3.99 13.09
C PRO A 554 23.74 -3.08 14.05
N SER A 555 22.82 -3.64 14.80
CA SER A 555 22.13 -2.88 15.85
C SER A 555 23.12 -2.33 16.89
N PRO A 556 23.01 -1.05 17.29
CA PRO A 556 23.83 -0.48 18.35
C PRO A 556 23.48 -1.06 19.74
N ARG A 557 22.43 -1.88 19.81
CA ARG A 557 21.92 -2.49 21.06
C ARG A 557 21.62 -3.97 20.86
N GLN A 558 21.78 -4.73 21.93
CA GLN A 558 21.25 -6.09 22.02
C GLN A 558 19.78 -6.00 22.44
N ILE A 559 18.86 -6.43 21.59
CA ILE A 559 17.43 -6.28 21.80
C ILE A 559 16.74 -7.66 21.86
N PHE A 560 15.92 -7.85 22.90
CA PHE A 560 15.00 -8.96 23.06
C PHE A 560 13.57 -8.44 22.89
N LEU A 561 12.84 -8.93 21.87
CA LEU A 561 11.43 -8.64 21.64
C LEU A 561 10.59 -9.83 22.10
N LEU A 562 9.79 -9.63 23.14
CA LEU A 562 9.19 -10.69 23.94
C LEU A 562 7.66 -10.76 23.78
N GLN A 563 7.14 -11.98 23.64
CA GLN A 563 5.71 -12.24 23.48
C GLN A 563 5.27 -13.40 24.39
N ARG A 564 4.11 -13.25 25.08
CA ARG A 564 3.50 -14.32 25.87
C ARG A 564 2.86 -15.41 25.00
N LYS A 565 2.25 -15.02 23.87
CA LYS A 565 1.59 -15.94 22.95
C LYS A 565 2.58 -16.99 22.42
N THR A 566 2.09 -18.21 22.20
CA THR A 566 2.88 -19.33 21.64
C THR A 566 3.12 -19.20 20.13
N SER A 567 2.30 -18.41 19.46
CA SER A 567 2.41 -18.15 18.03
C SER A 567 3.72 -17.46 17.65
N LYS A 568 4.03 -17.46 16.36
CA LYS A 568 5.21 -16.74 15.83
C LYS A 568 5.16 -15.25 16.23
N VAL A 569 6.29 -14.71 16.69
CA VAL A 569 6.38 -13.30 17.05
C VAL A 569 6.03 -12.43 15.83
N GLY A 570 5.10 -11.49 16.02
CA GLY A 570 4.59 -10.62 14.96
C GLY A 570 3.61 -11.31 13.98
N GLU A 571 2.99 -12.44 14.35
CA GLU A 571 1.95 -13.07 13.52
C GLU A 571 0.72 -12.19 13.31
N GLY A 572 0.39 -11.35 14.29
CA GLY A 572 -0.72 -10.38 14.21
C GLY A 572 -0.41 -9.07 13.46
N LEU A 573 0.77 -8.93 12.86
CA LEU A 573 1.09 -7.79 11.99
C LEU A 573 0.38 -7.92 10.64
N GLY A 574 0.34 -6.82 9.87
CA GLY A 574 -0.25 -6.80 8.54
C GLY A 574 0.24 -7.93 7.64
N LYS A 575 -0.67 -8.56 6.89
CA LYS A 575 -0.35 -9.74 6.05
C LYS A 575 0.77 -9.45 5.05
N THR A 576 0.74 -8.28 4.44
CA THR A 576 1.68 -7.92 3.37
C THR A 576 2.96 -7.26 3.88
N THR A 577 2.99 -6.77 5.13
CA THR A 577 4.14 -6.05 5.70
C THR A 577 4.79 -6.73 6.90
N GLY A 578 4.07 -7.60 7.60
CA GLY A 578 4.58 -8.25 8.83
C GLY A 578 5.86 -9.07 8.62
N TRP A 579 6.00 -9.71 7.45
CA TRP A 579 7.21 -10.43 7.11
C TRP A 579 8.42 -9.51 6.95
N ILE A 580 8.20 -8.29 6.43
CA ILE A 580 9.26 -7.29 6.22
C ILE A 580 9.83 -6.85 7.57
N HIS A 581 8.95 -6.47 8.50
CA HIS A 581 9.36 -6.07 9.86
C HIS A 581 10.13 -7.18 10.58
N ARG A 582 9.65 -8.45 10.49
CA ARG A 582 10.38 -9.58 11.07
C ARG A 582 11.75 -9.78 10.43
N THR A 583 11.85 -9.67 9.13
CA THR A 583 13.11 -9.82 8.38
C THR A 583 14.08 -8.69 8.75
N SER A 584 13.62 -7.44 8.73
CA SER A 584 14.43 -6.26 9.09
C SER A 584 15.04 -6.40 10.49
N LEU A 585 14.24 -6.74 11.50
CA LEU A 585 14.72 -6.94 12.86
C LEU A 585 15.67 -8.14 13.00
N ALA A 586 15.38 -9.24 12.30
CA ALA A 586 16.25 -10.42 12.30
C ALA A 586 17.62 -10.14 11.68
N MET A 587 17.65 -9.41 10.56
CA MET A 587 18.91 -8.98 9.91
C MET A 587 19.76 -8.12 10.84
N ARG A 588 19.16 -7.34 11.74
CA ARG A 588 19.83 -6.51 12.75
C ARG A 588 20.13 -7.25 14.05
N GLY A 589 19.88 -8.55 14.11
CA GLY A 589 20.19 -9.39 15.28
C GLY A 589 19.24 -9.26 16.47
N VAL A 590 18.04 -8.69 16.28
CA VAL A 590 17.01 -8.65 17.32
C VAL A 590 16.51 -10.06 17.63
N ARG A 591 16.55 -10.46 18.89
CA ARG A 591 16.09 -11.77 19.35
C ARG A 591 14.59 -11.74 19.66
N MET A 592 13.80 -12.43 18.87
CA MET A 592 12.35 -12.53 19.01
C MET A 592 11.97 -13.81 19.77
N LEU A 593 11.41 -13.69 20.98
CA LEU A 593 11.07 -14.81 21.85
C LEU A 593 9.56 -14.86 22.10
N ASN A 594 8.94 -15.98 21.75
CA ASN A 594 7.55 -16.29 22.08
C ASN A 594 7.45 -17.18 23.34
N SER A 595 6.23 -17.42 23.82
CA SER A 595 5.93 -18.28 24.97
C SER A 595 6.66 -17.85 26.25
N VAL A 596 6.80 -16.54 26.49
CA VAL A 596 7.51 -15.96 27.64
C VAL A 596 6.53 -15.60 28.74
N SER A 597 6.71 -16.15 29.94
CA SER A 597 6.08 -15.67 31.18
C SER A 597 7.05 -14.75 31.91
N TYR A 598 6.55 -13.64 32.44
CA TYR A 598 7.35 -12.63 33.15
C TYR A 598 7.18 -12.85 34.66
N GLU A 599 8.26 -13.07 35.37
CA GLU A 599 8.24 -13.36 36.81
C GLU A 599 8.51 -12.11 37.64
N SER A 600 9.67 -11.49 37.44
CA SER A 600 10.07 -10.28 38.22
C SER A 600 11.12 -9.47 37.47
N ILE A 601 11.27 -8.23 37.97
CA ILE A 601 12.28 -7.26 37.52
C ILE A 601 13.06 -6.82 38.75
N ASP A 602 14.40 -6.80 38.64
CA ASP A 602 15.32 -6.35 39.67
C ASP A 602 16.64 -5.82 39.08
N ASP A 603 17.66 -5.62 39.92
CA ASP A 603 18.97 -5.12 39.49
C ASP A 603 19.70 -6.05 38.54
N GLU A 604 19.43 -7.36 38.55
CA GLU A 604 20.03 -8.34 37.63
C GLU A 604 19.42 -8.25 36.24
N GLY A 605 18.10 -7.94 36.15
CA GLY A 605 17.42 -7.82 34.86
C GLY A 605 15.95 -8.20 34.90
N LEU A 606 15.49 -8.87 33.82
CA LEU A 606 14.15 -9.40 33.66
C LEU A 606 14.16 -10.91 33.83
N HIS A 607 13.52 -11.40 34.90
CA HIS A 607 13.35 -12.83 35.16
C HIS A 607 12.14 -13.35 34.38
N ILE A 608 12.36 -14.42 33.60
CA ILE A 608 11.37 -15.01 32.71
C ILE A 608 11.33 -16.53 32.87
N ILE A 609 10.18 -17.12 32.56
CA ILE A 609 10.04 -18.56 32.32
C ILE A 609 9.71 -18.78 30.85
N ARG A 610 10.45 -19.67 30.19
CA ARG A 610 10.20 -20.11 28.83
C ARG A 610 10.47 -21.61 28.70
N ALA A 611 9.52 -22.36 28.13
CA ALA A 611 9.60 -23.83 28.07
C ALA A 611 9.92 -24.46 29.44
N GLU A 612 9.22 -23.99 30.48
CA GLU A 612 9.37 -24.43 31.89
C GLU A 612 10.76 -24.15 32.51
N GLN A 613 11.62 -23.43 31.81
CA GLN A 613 12.95 -23.05 32.31
C GLN A 613 12.95 -21.59 32.75
N ALA A 614 13.30 -21.35 34.00
CA ALA A 614 13.53 -20.03 34.55
C ALA A 614 14.90 -19.51 34.08
N SER A 615 14.95 -18.26 33.68
CA SER A 615 16.19 -17.57 33.30
C SER A 615 16.09 -16.07 33.56
N CYS A 616 17.24 -15.42 33.74
CA CYS A 616 17.33 -13.96 33.81
C CYS A 616 17.90 -13.42 32.49
N LEU A 617 17.21 -12.45 31.92
CA LEU A 617 17.75 -11.63 30.83
C LEU A 617 18.48 -10.44 31.45
N PRO A 618 19.83 -10.39 31.40
CA PRO A 618 20.61 -9.32 32.03
C PRO A 618 20.53 -8.06 31.17
N VAL A 619 19.47 -7.27 31.37
CA VAL A 619 19.18 -6.06 30.58
C VAL A 619 19.33 -4.79 31.38
N ASP A 620 19.70 -3.72 30.67
CA ASP A 620 19.89 -2.38 31.26
C ASP A 620 18.58 -1.58 31.25
N THR A 621 17.67 -1.91 30.28
CA THR A 621 16.38 -1.23 30.11
C THR A 621 15.30 -2.24 29.72
N ILE A 622 14.12 -2.07 30.29
CA ILE A 622 12.93 -2.85 29.98
C ILE A 622 11.86 -1.88 29.48
N ILE A 623 11.33 -2.13 28.27
CA ILE A 623 10.35 -1.23 27.64
C ILE A 623 9.00 -1.93 27.58
N ILE A 624 7.97 -1.28 28.12
CA ILE A 624 6.61 -1.82 28.16
C ILE A 624 5.83 -1.39 26.92
N CYS A 625 5.46 -2.39 26.09
CA CYS A 625 4.59 -2.28 24.91
C CYS A 625 3.40 -3.25 25.03
N ALA A 626 2.91 -3.52 26.25
CA ALA A 626 2.00 -4.63 26.59
C ALA A 626 0.52 -4.22 26.59
N GLY A 627 0.09 -3.43 25.63
CA GLY A 627 -1.29 -3.00 25.44
C GLY A 627 -1.56 -1.58 25.93
N GLN A 628 -2.82 -1.17 25.81
CA GLN A 628 -3.27 0.20 25.98
C GLN A 628 -4.61 0.24 26.68
N GLU A 629 -4.92 1.36 27.35
CA GLU A 629 -6.19 1.65 28.00
C GLU A 629 -6.81 2.93 27.41
N PRO A 630 -8.15 3.01 27.25
CA PRO A 630 -8.80 4.20 26.74
C PRO A 630 -8.75 5.35 27.74
N ARG A 631 -8.68 6.57 27.23
CA ARG A 631 -8.79 7.80 28.02
C ARG A 631 -10.21 8.34 27.93
N ARG A 632 -10.94 8.35 29.05
CA ARG A 632 -12.36 8.70 29.14
C ARG A 632 -12.69 9.62 30.30
N GLU A 633 -11.71 10.32 30.83
CA GLU A 633 -11.87 11.12 32.05
C GLU A 633 -12.98 12.18 31.95
N LEU A 634 -13.20 12.72 30.75
CA LEU A 634 -14.25 13.72 30.48
C LEU A 634 -15.63 13.12 30.20
N HIS A 635 -15.74 11.80 29.95
CA HIS A 635 -16.99 11.21 29.44
C HIS A 635 -18.12 11.30 30.46
N GLN A 636 -17.91 10.77 31.67
CA GLN A 636 -18.95 10.76 32.71
C GLN A 636 -19.37 12.18 33.17
N PRO A 637 -18.44 13.11 33.44
CA PRO A 637 -18.81 14.49 33.78
C PRO A 637 -19.67 15.19 32.72
N LEU A 638 -19.36 15.01 31.44
CA LEU A 638 -20.17 15.60 30.35
C LEU A 638 -21.56 14.99 30.24
N LEU A 639 -21.73 13.69 30.47
CA LEU A 639 -23.04 13.06 30.53
C LEU A 639 -23.87 13.60 31.70
N GLU A 640 -23.26 13.83 32.85
CA GLU A 640 -23.93 14.42 34.03
C GLU A 640 -24.35 15.87 33.77
N MET A 641 -23.66 16.60 32.89
CA MET A 641 -24.06 17.91 32.40
C MET A 641 -25.16 17.86 31.31
N GLY A 642 -25.67 16.68 30.97
CA GLY A 642 -26.67 16.49 29.92
C GLY A 642 -26.18 16.66 28.50
N LYS A 643 -24.89 16.53 28.25
CA LYS A 643 -24.32 16.69 26.91
C LYS A 643 -24.47 15.42 26.06
N THR A 644 -24.66 15.60 24.76
CA THR A 644 -24.50 14.53 23.76
C THR A 644 -23.01 14.32 23.54
N VAL A 645 -22.51 13.12 23.89
CA VAL A 645 -21.09 12.80 23.85
C VAL A 645 -20.84 11.57 22.98
N HIS A 646 -19.89 11.67 22.07
CA HIS A 646 -19.44 10.57 21.22
C HIS A 646 -18.01 10.18 21.55
N LEU A 647 -17.75 8.89 21.67
CA LEU A 647 -16.40 8.34 21.84
C LEU A 647 -15.90 7.81 20.49
N ILE A 648 -14.68 8.22 20.08
CA ILE A 648 -14.05 7.71 18.85
C ILE A 648 -12.58 7.34 19.05
N GLY A 649 -12.07 6.48 18.20
CA GLY A 649 -10.69 6.02 18.21
C GLY A 649 -10.33 5.28 19.51
N GLY A 650 -9.19 5.60 20.09
CA GLY A 650 -8.70 4.97 21.31
C GLY A 650 -9.53 5.26 22.55
N ALA A 651 -10.25 6.38 22.60
CA ALA A 651 -11.17 6.71 23.67
C ALA A 651 -12.40 5.79 23.69
N ASP A 652 -12.83 5.29 22.52
CA ASP A 652 -13.87 4.27 22.41
C ASP A 652 -13.30 2.88 22.73
N ILE A 653 -12.40 2.36 21.92
CA ILE A 653 -11.80 1.03 22.11
C ILE A 653 -10.29 1.12 21.90
N ALA A 654 -9.52 0.80 22.97
CA ALA A 654 -8.06 0.81 22.91
C ALA A 654 -7.46 -0.48 22.35
N ALA A 655 -8.18 -1.61 22.42
CA ALA A 655 -7.69 -2.91 21.94
C ALA A 655 -7.48 -2.90 20.42
N GLU A 656 -6.31 -3.38 19.99
CA GLU A 656 -5.93 -3.49 18.58
C GLU A 656 -6.19 -2.20 17.77
N LEU A 657 -5.98 -1.05 18.41
CA LEU A 657 -6.15 0.25 17.79
C LEU A 657 -5.06 0.48 16.74
N ASP A 658 -5.49 0.77 15.52
CA ASP A 658 -4.66 1.25 14.42
C ASP A 658 -5.20 2.57 13.85
N ALA A 659 -4.38 3.23 13.03
CA ALA A 659 -4.75 4.50 12.40
C ALA A 659 -5.93 4.33 11.42
N ARG A 660 -6.06 3.16 10.77
CA ARG A 660 -7.14 2.84 9.85
C ARG A 660 -8.50 2.92 10.57
N ARG A 661 -8.65 2.21 11.71
CA ARG A 661 -9.90 2.23 12.49
C ARG A 661 -10.19 3.62 13.05
N ALA A 662 -9.16 4.30 13.54
CA ALA A 662 -9.31 5.64 14.11
C ALA A 662 -9.84 6.65 13.07
N ILE A 663 -9.25 6.69 11.87
CA ILE A 663 -9.66 7.60 10.80
C ILE A 663 -11.04 7.21 10.25
N ASP A 664 -11.30 5.92 10.01
CA ASP A 664 -12.59 5.43 9.52
C ASP A 664 -13.73 5.79 10.49
N GLN A 665 -13.55 5.57 11.79
CA GLN A 665 -14.53 5.87 12.80
C GLN A 665 -14.82 7.38 12.88
N GLY A 666 -13.78 8.22 12.88
CA GLY A 666 -13.93 9.66 12.88
C GLY A 666 -14.66 10.17 11.63
N THR A 667 -14.28 9.67 10.46
CA THR A 667 -14.91 10.04 9.17
C THR A 667 -16.38 9.62 9.15
N ARG A 668 -16.71 8.38 9.51
CA ARG A 668 -18.10 7.87 9.50
C ARG A 668 -19.00 8.63 10.46
N LEU A 669 -18.54 8.88 11.68
CA LEU A 669 -19.31 9.66 12.65
C LEU A 669 -19.61 11.06 12.08
N ALA A 670 -18.61 11.73 11.51
CA ALA A 670 -18.79 13.06 10.92
C ALA A 670 -19.77 13.09 9.74
N LEU A 671 -19.96 11.98 9.03
CA LEU A 671 -20.93 11.87 7.94
C LEU A 671 -22.38 11.69 8.44
N THR A 672 -22.58 11.30 9.69
CA THR A 672 -23.90 11.00 10.26
C THR A 672 -24.43 12.10 11.19
N ILE A 673 -23.58 12.99 11.70
CA ILE A 673 -23.96 14.17 12.50
C ILE A 673 -24.42 15.32 11.59
#